data_aef68cdbabc78940eb0ac84aad2ac4cd
#
_entry.id   aef68cdbabc78940eb0ac84aad2ac4cd
#
_cell.length_a   1.000
_cell.length_b   1.000
_cell.length_c   1.000
_cell.angle_alpha   90.00
_cell.angle_beta   90.00
_cell.angle_gamma   90.00
#
_symmetry.space_group_name_H-M   'P 1'
#
loop_
_entity.id
_entity.type
_entity.pdbx_description
1 polymer ?
#
loop_
_entity_poly.entity_id
_entity_poly.type
_entity_poly.pdbx_seq_one_letter_code
_entity_poly.pdbx_strand_id
1 'polypeptide(L)'
;MPPVSAYIPHRLRRWRVSAYVLLGIYLLYLLAGNIFLNTPLFDQVTNRKPHKFVMTTGPAITLLPGHVIAWNVHMRGHVNHTVYVLHADRASARLAVLPLFQREVRVPRLQATGVSAEISRVEEAIPPPPRSDQGWTLRFDAIHSDSIRSARFGKLLIIGKGQGTVGFVKQLRGGPSELLDSTVTFKGADTSFDGVQLLGDMNLAARFSYPRHYRDQAPGLAKLKILHAQLDIDARSQGLRMDTDATTPKISSAPVPGRLQLSAHLIDGQLQPGDHALWQVPLYLGDGAPDRGVLALQLNVANDLRLQARLPPRPGSGSEVDADLHVTGREIPFQDPAQLLERSSGTVRGEWTFTSLNWIPALFVRKPWLQLDGGGTLKADLRLRNGELSEGSTVDIPSAEAVAEVAGARLAGTASAHGELKSGTPNQALLAVRLPRFTARPIDAKDVRLFDGRDLALDLTGDGRLQELRKGVRAHLSFSEATIPDLSAYNRYLGSKQVRLLRGTGSLSGDATLDTDGRVGHGTARLQGRNTSAKVAGLDMGGDVDVNATLRRGDFNQRHFDLSGTTVELRNVQVAGTERSTAWKGRAAFKRGRIDAQSPFQVDATTDLTLSDARPLLALFAERTDYPRWTLSLLDSGQVDAQARLRWRPGHLMIDGLQAENDRLSLRARLDLLEQRKRGDLYLRWGLLGAGIELDGDQRQWHLAKAREWFDERPSLLPASTGGSSD
;
A
#
# COMPACT_ATOMS: atom_id res chain seq x y z
N MET A 1 -27.54 -101.89 -40.00
CA MET A 1 -26.89 -100.51 -40.02
C MET A 1 -26.38 -100.20 -38.62
N PRO A 2 -25.07 -100.14 -38.41
CA PRO A 2 -24.51 -99.79 -37.11
C PRO A 2 -24.54 -98.25 -36.92
N PRO A 3 -24.68 -97.76 -35.70
CA PRO A 3 -24.73 -96.31 -35.46
C PRO A 3 -23.33 -95.69 -35.65
N VAL A 4 -23.28 -94.67 -36.45
CA VAL A 4 -22.07 -93.80 -36.62
C VAL A 4 -21.82 -93.08 -35.33
N SER A 5 -20.86 -93.58 -34.56
CA SER A 5 -20.36 -92.82 -33.40
C SER A 5 -19.56 -91.62 -33.88
N ALA A 6 -20.06 -90.40 -33.66
CA ALA A 6 -19.39 -89.18 -33.98
C ALA A 6 -18.10 -89.04 -33.16
N TYR A 7 -16.97 -89.35 -33.75
CA TYR A 7 -15.63 -89.18 -33.19
C TYR A 7 -15.30 -87.62 -33.11
N ILE A 8 -15.54 -87.06 -31.96
CA ILE A 8 -15.13 -85.66 -31.73
C ILE A 8 -13.62 -85.66 -31.51
N PRO A 9 -12.81 -85.02 -32.38
CA PRO A 9 -11.34 -85.05 -32.24
C PRO A 9 -10.91 -84.39 -30.92
N HIS A 10 -10.01 -85.07 -30.19
CA HIS A 10 -9.48 -84.64 -28.89
C HIS A 10 -8.94 -83.12 -28.85
N ARG A 11 -8.58 -82.60 -30.00
CA ARG A 11 -8.21 -81.17 -30.15
C ARG A 11 -9.42 -80.25 -29.90
N LEU A 12 -10.62 -80.57 -30.40
CA LEU A 12 -11.82 -79.73 -30.16
C LEU A 12 -12.27 -79.74 -28.70
N ARG A 13 -12.08 -80.87 -27.97
CA ARG A 13 -12.39 -80.91 -26.52
C ARG A 13 -11.41 -80.05 -25.70
N ARG A 14 -10.09 -79.99 -26.00
CA ARG A 14 -9.11 -79.12 -25.35
C ARG A 14 -9.42 -77.66 -25.63
N TRP A 15 -9.80 -77.32 -26.87
CA TRP A 15 -10.22 -75.94 -27.21
C TRP A 15 -11.47 -75.52 -26.45
N ARG A 16 -12.47 -76.38 -26.28
CA ARG A 16 -13.67 -76.07 -25.46
C ARG A 16 -13.31 -75.88 -23.98
N VAL A 17 -12.49 -76.76 -23.42
CA VAL A 17 -12.02 -76.56 -22.01
C VAL A 17 -11.24 -75.30 -21.86
N SER A 18 -10.30 -74.96 -22.74
CA SER A 18 -9.58 -73.75 -22.74
C SER A 18 -10.51 -72.48 -22.88
N ALA A 19 -11.52 -72.60 -23.75
CA ALA A 19 -12.54 -71.57 -23.93
C ALA A 19 -13.37 -71.34 -22.65
N TYR A 20 -13.79 -72.36 -21.95
CA TYR A 20 -14.53 -72.28 -20.68
C TYR A 20 -13.65 -71.74 -19.55
N VAL A 21 -12.37 -72.10 -19.48
CA VAL A 21 -11.41 -71.57 -18.52
C VAL A 21 -11.19 -70.12 -18.79
N LEU A 22 -10.96 -69.66 -20.01
CA LEU A 22 -10.83 -68.28 -20.39
C LEU A 22 -12.12 -67.50 -20.11
N LEU A 23 -13.28 -68.04 -20.40
CA LEU A 23 -14.57 -67.44 -20.06
C LEU A 23 -14.73 -67.28 -18.53
N GLY A 24 -14.38 -68.32 -17.76
CA GLY A 24 -14.39 -68.25 -16.28
C GLY A 24 -13.48 -67.20 -15.70
N ILE A 25 -12.25 -67.09 -16.22
CA ILE A 25 -11.29 -66.03 -15.83
C ILE A 25 -11.85 -64.69 -16.21
N TYR A 26 -12.44 -64.53 -17.35
CA TYR A 26 -13.06 -63.28 -17.80
C TYR A 26 -14.25 -62.85 -16.93
N LEU A 27 -15.16 -63.80 -16.59
CA LEU A 27 -16.29 -63.54 -15.69
C LEU A 27 -15.81 -63.18 -14.28
N LEU A 28 -14.79 -63.87 -13.77
CA LEU A 28 -14.16 -63.56 -12.50
C LEU A 28 -13.55 -62.15 -12.52
N TYR A 29 -12.87 -61.78 -13.61
CA TYR A 29 -12.36 -60.43 -13.81
C TYR A 29 -13.49 -59.38 -13.80
N LEU A 30 -14.59 -59.62 -14.55
CA LEU A 30 -15.73 -58.71 -14.57
C LEU A 30 -16.33 -58.51 -13.19
N LEU A 31 -16.53 -59.61 -12.45
CA LEU A 31 -17.07 -59.52 -11.09
C LEU A 31 -16.13 -58.80 -10.15
N ALA A 32 -14.90 -59.24 -10.07
CA ALA A 32 -13.91 -58.65 -9.16
C ALA A 32 -13.59 -57.19 -9.51
N GLY A 33 -13.43 -56.86 -10.80
CA GLY A 33 -13.14 -55.51 -11.29
C GLY A 33 -14.27 -54.53 -11.01
N ASN A 34 -15.52 -54.93 -11.27
CA ASN A 34 -16.66 -54.06 -11.04
C ASN A 34 -16.99 -53.91 -9.55
N ILE A 35 -16.80 -54.94 -8.72
CA ILE A 35 -16.91 -54.87 -7.28
C ILE A 35 -15.83 -53.91 -6.76
N PHE A 36 -14.57 -54.06 -7.18
CA PHE A 36 -13.49 -53.19 -6.76
C PHE A 36 -13.77 -51.68 -7.08
N LEU A 37 -14.24 -51.42 -8.33
CA LEU A 37 -14.50 -50.05 -8.78
C LEU A 37 -15.66 -49.34 -8.06
N ASN A 38 -16.68 -50.12 -7.58
CA ASN A 38 -17.90 -49.57 -6.98
C ASN A 38 -17.98 -49.78 -5.45
N THR A 39 -16.90 -50.21 -4.83
CA THR A 39 -16.83 -50.40 -3.38
C THR A 39 -15.78 -49.43 -2.75
N PRO A 40 -15.82 -49.22 -1.43
CA PRO A 40 -14.82 -48.38 -0.73
C PRO A 40 -13.36 -48.81 -0.93
N LEU A 41 -13.11 -50.01 -1.47
CA LEU A 41 -11.76 -50.48 -1.77
C LEU A 41 -11.04 -49.61 -2.80
N PHE A 42 -11.76 -49.13 -3.80
CA PHE A 42 -11.20 -48.19 -4.80
C PHE A 42 -10.76 -46.88 -4.13
N ASP A 43 -11.64 -46.31 -3.29
CA ASP A 43 -11.35 -45.07 -2.58
C ASP A 43 -10.17 -45.24 -1.60
N GLN A 44 -10.09 -46.36 -0.89
CA GLN A 44 -8.96 -46.66 0.01
C GLN A 44 -7.63 -46.77 -0.72
N VAL A 45 -7.61 -47.28 -1.92
CA VAL A 45 -6.38 -47.39 -2.74
C VAL A 45 -5.98 -46.05 -3.34
N THR A 46 -6.94 -45.30 -3.87
CA THR A 46 -6.69 -44.02 -4.56
C THR A 46 -6.46 -42.88 -3.59
N ASN A 47 -7.19 -42.85 -2.47
CA ASN A 47 -7.21 -41.72 -1.52
C ASN A 47 -6.34 -41.96 -0.26
N ARG A 48 -5.22 -42.68 -0.40
CA ARG A 48 -4.30 -42.98 0.74
C ARG A 48 -3.76 -41.75 1.46
N LYS A 49 -3.68 -40.61 0.78
CA LYS A 49 -3.23 -39.33 1.34
C LYS A 49 -4.22 -38.22 0.96
N PRO A 50 -5.40 -38.18 1.61
CA PRO A 50 -6.49 -37.30 1.19
C PRO A 50 -6.14 -35.79 1.26
N HIS A 51 -5.19 -35.39 2.12
CA HIS A 51 -4.65 -34.02 2.13
C HIS A 51 -3.85 -33.66 0.88
N LYS A 52 -3.33 -34.66 0.12
CA LYS A 52 -2.56 -34.45 -1.12
C LYS A 52 -3.36 -34.71 -2.38
N PHE A 53 -4.18 -35.77 -2.36
CA PHE A 53 -4.94 -36.19 -3.52
C PHE A 53 -6.19 -36.95 -3.10
N VAL A 54 -7.31 -36.55 -3.69
CA VAL A 54 -8.62 -37.24 -3.54
C VAL A 54 -9.20 -37.42 -4.92
N MET A 55 -9.69 -38.64 -5.20
CA MET A 55 -10.43 -38.95 -6.38
C MET A 55 -11.70 -39.72 -5.96
N THR A 56 -12.84 -39.24 -6.38
CA THR A 56 -14.14 -39.89 -6.18
C THR A 56 -14.81 -40.08 -7.53
N THR A 57 -15.53 -41.17 -7.66
CA THR A 57 -16.30 -41.47 -8.86
C THR A 57 -17.72 -41.87 -8.46
N GLY A 58 -18.69 -41.59 -9.33
CA GLY A 58 -19.98 -42.25 -9.29
C GLY A 58 -19.86 -43.71 -9.77
N PRO A 59 -20.91 -44.27 -10.37
CA PRO A 59 -20.83 -45.63 -10.91
C PRO A 59 -19.65 -45.78 -11.88
N ALA A 60 -18.95 -46.90 -11.79
CA ALA A 60 -17.85 -47.21 -12.72
C ALA A 60 -17.97 -48.64 -13.21
N ILE A 61 -17.61 -48.87 -14.48
CA ILE A 61 -17.72 -50.18 -15.11
C ILE A 61 -16.44 -50.54 -15.88
N THR A 62 -16.02 -51.77 -15.78
CA THR A 62 -14.97 -52.35 -16.63
C THR A 62 -15.52 -53.56 -17.38
N LEU A 63 -15.39 -53.52 -18.71
CA LEU A 63 -15.81 -54.65 -19.59
C LEU A 63 -14.59 -55.38 -20.16
N LEU A 64 -13.53 -54.67 -20.44
CA LEU A 64 -12.28 -55.22 -20.97
C LEU A 64 -11.12 -54.96 -20.00
N PRO A 65 -10.18 -55.89 -19.86
CA PRO A 65 -9.03 -55.68 -19.00
C PRO A 65 -8.29 -54.36 -19.35
N GLY A 66 -8.13 -53.49 -18.31
CA GLY A 66 -7.52 -52.18 -18.46
C GLY A 66 -8.43 -51.10 -19.07
N HIS A 67 -9.69 -51.37 -19.40
CA HIS A 67 -10.64 -50.36 -19.88
C HIS A 67 -11.68 -50.05 -18.80
N VAL A 68 -11.71 -48.82 -18.31
CA VAL A 68 -12.64 -48.36 -17.27
C VAL A 68 -13.45 -47.19 -17.79
N ILE A 69 -14.74 -47.20 -17.54
CA ILE A 69 -15.66 -46.09 -17.78
C ILE A 69 -16.23 -45.72 -16.42
N ALA A 70 -16.12 -44.43 -16.06
CA ALA A 70 -16.64 -43.92 -14.82
C ALA A 70 -17.47 -42.64 -15.09
N TRP A 71 -18.49 -42.44 -14.28
CA TRP A 71 -19.34 -41.26 -14.32
C TRP A 71 -19.08 -40.39 -13.08
N ASN A 72 -19.35 -39.11 -13.22
CA ASN A 72 -19.24 -38.12 -12.14
C ASN A 72 -17.88 -38.15 -11.43
N VAL A 73 -16.82 -38.08 -12.25
CA VAL A 73 -15.44 -38.12 -11.76
C VAL A 73 -15.06 -36.80 -11.17
N HIS A 74 -14.66 -36.78 -9.92
CA HIS A 74 -14.16 -35.62 -9.22
C HIS A 74 -12.75 -35.87 -8.69
N MET A 75 -11.82 -35.01 -9.00
CA MET A 75 -10.41 -35.10 -8.58
C MET A 75 -9.97 -33.80 -7.95
N ARG A 76 -9.36 -33.87 -6.77
CA ARG A 76 -8.73 -32.77 -6.11
C ARG A 76 -7.30 -33.13 -5.76
N GLY A 77 -6.35 -32.28 -6.12
CA GLY A 77 -4.97 -32.44 -5.71
C GLY A 77 -4.42 -31.16 -5.08
N HIS A 78 -3.54 -31.34 -4.11
CA HIS A 78 -2.88 -30.23 -3.42
C HIS A 78 -1.36 -30.44 -3.44
N VAL A 79 -0.64 -29.50 -4.03
CA VAL A 79 0.82 -29.55 -4.16
C VAL A 79 1.40 -28.17 -3.89
N ASN A 80 2.16 -28.04 -2.82
CA ASN A 80 2.67 -26.76 -2.34
C ASN A 80 1.51 -25.80 -2.05
N HIS A 81 1.55 -24.59 -2.61
CA HIS A 81 0.48 -23.60 -2.52
C HIS A 81 -0.59 -23.74 -3.62
N THR A 82 -0.60 -24.83 -4.39
CA THR A 82 -1.49 -24.98 -5.53
C THR A 82 -2.47 -26.12 -5.29
N VAL A 83 -3.74 -25.82 -5.39
CA VAL A 83 -4.84 -26.78 -5.43
C VAL A 83 -5.36 -26.83 -6.85
N TYR A 84 -5.55 -28.04 -7.38
CA TYR A 84 -6.26 -28.27 -8.63
C TYR A 84 -7.48 -29.14 -8.39
N VAL A 85 -8.57 -28.78 -9.02
CA VAL A 85 -9.83 -29.52 -9.00
C VAL A 85 -10.24 -29.80 -10.43
N LEU A 86 -10.60 -31.04 -10.70
CA LEU A 86 -11.10 -31.48 -12.00
C LEU A 86 -12.42 -32.20 -11.78
N HIS A 87 -13.40 -31.85 -12.59
CA HIS A 87 -14.68 -32.54 -12.65
C HIS A 87 -14.93 -32.98 -14.08
N ALA A 88 -15.45 -34.20 -14.26
CA ALA A 88 -15.90 -34.69 -15.54
C ALA A 88 -17.20 -35.51 -15.37
N ASP A 89 -18.19 -35.24 -16.21
CA ASP A 89 -19.45 -36.00 -16.18
C ASP A 89 -19.23 -37.48 -16.48
N ARG A 90 -18.34 -37.76 -17.42
CA ARG A 90 -17.96 -39.12 -17.82
C ARG A 90 -16.49 -39.16 -18.22
N ALA A 91 -15.80 -40.19 -17.77
CA ALA A 91 -14.43 -40.49 -18.19
C ALA A 91 -14.31 -41.96 -18.63
N SER A 92 -13.58 -42.19 -19.71
CA SER A 92 -13.24 -43.53 -20.21
C SER A 92 -11.72 -43.59 -20.34
N ALA A 93 -11.10 -44.51 -19.63
CA ALA A 93 -9.65 -44.66 -19.60
C ALA A 93 -9.23 -46.09 -20.04
N ARG A 94 -8.14 -46.15 -20.79
CA ARG A 94 -7.48 -47.40 -21.13
C ARG A 94 -6.13 -47.46 -20.42
N LEU A 95 -5.99 -48.38 -19.49
CA LEU A 95 -4.75 -48.63 -18.74
C LEU A 95 -3.94 -49.73 -19.47
N ALA A 96 -2.69 -49.45 -19.74
CA ALA A 96 -1.75 -50.45 -20.26
C ALA A 96 -1.25 -51.32 -19.08
N VAL A 97 -1.54 -52.65 -19.16
CA VAL A 97 -1.24 -53.58 -18.06
C VAL A 97 0.25 -53.93 -17.99
N LEU A 98 0.93 -54.11 -19.13
CA LEU A 98 2.35 -54.50 -19.17
C LEU A 98 3.31 -53.50 -18.49
N PRO A 99 3.15 -52.18 -18.64
CA PRO A 99 4.03 -51.22 -17.98
C PRO A 99 3.94 -51.25 -16.44
N LEU A 100 2.88 -51.78 -15.86
CA LEU A 100 2.73 -51.95 -14.40
C LEU A 100 3.88 -52.75 -13.79
N PHE A 101 4.40 -53.74 -14.50
CA PHE A 101 5.57 -54.54 -14.07
C PHE A 101 6.85 -53.70 -14.03
N GLN A 102 6.91 -52.57 -14.76
CA GLN A 102 8.02 -51.63 -14.78
C GLN A 102 7.78 -50.43 -13.85
N ARG A 103 6.80 -50.52 -12.95
CA ARG A 103 6.39 -49.43 -12.06
C ARG A 103 5.90 -48.17 -12.82
N GLU A 104 5.32 -48.39 -13.99
CA GLU A 104 4.72 -47.31 -14.78
C GLU A 104 3.20 -47.59 -14.92
N VAL A 105 2.42 -46.57 -14.45
CA VAL A 105 0.98 -46.50 -14.71
C VAL A 105 0.80 -45.73 -16.01
N ARG A 106 0.62 -46.43 -17.12
CA ARG A 106 0.46 -45.81 -18.42
C ARG A 106 -0.99 -45.86 -18.87
N VAL A 107 -1.54 -44.71 -19.19
CA VAL A 107 -2.87 -44.51 -19.77
C VAL A 107 -2.70 -43.92 -21.16
N PRO A 108 -2.64 -44.78 -22.21
CA PRO A 108 -2.41 -44.33 -23.59
C PRO A 108 -3.52 -43.39 -24.07
N ARG A 109 -4.77 -43.62 -23.65
CA ARG A 109 -5.91 -42.78 -24.03
C ARG A 109 -6.90 -42.70 -22.88
N LEU A 110 -7.25 -41.46 -22.54
CA LEU A 110 -8.35 -41.12 -21.66
C LEU A 110 -9.28 -40.17 -22.43
N GLN A 111 -10.57 -40.45 -22.44
CA GLN A 111 -11.61 -39.54 -22.96
C GLN A 111 -12.45 -39.04 -21.80
N ALA A 112 -12.69 -37.76 -21.73
CA ALA A 112 -13.55 -37.16 -20.72
C ALA A 112 -14.57 -36.19 -21.38
N THR A 113 -15.78 -36.14 -20.84
CA THR A 113 -16.84 -35.24 -21.32
C THR A 113 -17.36 -34.41 -20.17
N GLY A 114 -17.80 -33.19 -20.47
CA GLY A 114 -18.32 -32.26 -19.48
C GLY A 114 -17.25 -31.77 -18.47
N VAL A 115 -16.04 -31.52 -18.97
CA VAL A 115 -14.88 -31.22 -18.12
C VAL A 115 -14.94 -29.78 -17.59
N SER A 116 -14.72 -29.62 -16.28
CA SER A 116 -14.44 -28.37 -15.61
C SER A 116 -13.13 -28.48 -14.84
N ALA A 117 -12.21 -27.52 -15.04
CA ALA A 117 -10.90 -27.52 -14.42
C ALA A 117 -10.70 -26.24 -13.62
N GLU A 118 -10.18 -26.36 -12.41
CA GLU A 118 -9.83 -25.22 -11.55
C GLU A 118 -8.44 -25.41 -10.98
N ILE A 119 -7.63 -24.37 -11.06
CA ILE A 119 -6.32 -24.27 -10.43
C ILE A 119 -6.31 -23.00 -9.59
N SER A 120 -6.15 -23.15 -8.28
CA SER A 120 -6.13 -22.03 -7.33
C SER A 120 -4.89 -22.07 -6.43
N ARG A 121 -4.50 -20.91 -5.92
CA ARG A 121 -3.42 -20.78 -4.94
C ARG A 121 -4.03 -20.65 -3.55
N VAL A 122 -3.48 -21.43 -2.59
CA VAL A 122 -3.88 -21.42 -1.19
C VAL A 122 -2.71 -21.01 -0.30
N GLU A 123 -3.01 -20.49 0.87
CA GLU A 123 -1.98 -20.08 1.84
C GLU A 123 -1.25 -21.28 2.43
N GLU A 124 -1.99 -22.37 2.69
CA GLU A 124 -1.44 -23.59 3.23
C GLU A 124 -0.52 -24.28 2.20
N ALA A 125 0.73 -24.55 2.62
CA ALA A 125 1.72 -25.20 1.79
C ALA A 125 1.92 -26.66 2.18
N ILE A 126 1.76 -27.58 1.23
CA ILE A 126 2.21 -28.96 1.41
C ILE A 126 3.65 -29.08 0.89
N PRO A 127 4.66 -29.27 1.77
CA PRO A 127 6.03 -29.33 1.33
C PRO A 127 6.24 -30.47 0.31
N PRO A 128 6.93 -30.21 -0.81
CA PRO A 128 7.22 -31.23 -1.79
C PRO A 128 8.18 -32.28 -1.21
N PRO A 129 8.09 -33.54 -1.63
CA PRO A 129 9.05 -34.54 -1.26
C PRO A 129 10.43 -34.22 -1.88
N PRO A 130 11.53 -34.65 -1.25
CA PRO A 130 12.87 -34.49 -1.82
C PRO A 130 12.98 -35.21 -3.17
N ARG A 131 13.97 -34.85 -3.98
CA ARG A 131 14.25 -35.50 -5.26
C ARG A 131 14.43 -37.02 -5.06
N SER A 132 13.81 -37.80 -5.93
CA SER A 132 13.94 -39.25 -5.96
C SER A 132 13.58 -39.80 -7.32
N ASP A 133 14.37 -40.73 -7.84
CA ASP A 133 14.13 -41.43 -9.09
C ASP A 133 13.47 -42.82 -8.86
N GLN A 134 13.15 -43.16 -7.62
CA GLN A 134 12.62 -44.47 -7.24
C GLN A 134 11.08 -44.56 -7.24
N GLY A 135 10.40 -43.48 -7.64
CA GLY A 135 8.94 -43.41 -7.63
C GLY A 135 8.30 -44.14 -8.83
N TRP A 136 7.02 -44.53 -8.68
CA TRP A 136 6.20 -44.91 -9.80
C TRP A 136 6.06 -43.77 -10.79
N THR A 137 6.09 -44.09 -12.09
CA THR A 137 5.83 -43.12 -13.16
C THR A 137 4.35 -43.17 -13.53
N LEU A 138 3.67 -42.03 -13.50
CA LEU A 138 2.34 -41.82 -14.06
C LEU A 138 2.52 -41.21 -15.45
N ARG A 139 2.01 -41.90 -16.49
CA ARG A 139 2.09 -41.44 -17.86
C ARG A 139 0.70 -41.47 -18.50
N PHE A 140 0.25 -40.28 -18.89
CA PHE A 140 -0.95 -40.08 -19.69
C PHE A 140 -0.51 -39.62 -21.07
N ASP A 141 -0.59 -40.48 -22.08
CA ASP A 141 -0.13 -40.11 -23.43
C ASP A 141 -1.09 -39.07 -24.04
N ALA A 142 -2.41 -39.25 -23.87
CA ALA A 142 -3.42 -38.31 -24.33
C ALA A 142 -4.69 -38.38 -23.46
N ILE A 143 -5.00 -37.27 -22.82
CA ILE A 143 -6.28 -36.97 -22.16
C ILE A 143 -7.06 -36.09 -23.12
N HIS A 144 -8.07 -36.63 -23.77
CA HIS A 144 -8.88 -35.94 -24.75
C HIS A 144 -10.23 -35.54 -24.18
N SER A 145 -10.66 -34.31 -24.43
CA SER A 145 -12.04 -33.88 -24.20
C SER A 145 -12.52 -33.02 -25.36
N ASP A 146 -13.73 -33.37 -25.84
CA ASP A 146 -14.47 -32.58 -26.83
C ASP A 146 -15.50 -31.62 -26.17
N SER A 147 -15.57 -31.63 -24.85
CA SER A 147 -16.56 -30.90 -24.07
C SER A 147 -15.96 -30.36 -22.77
N ILE A 148 -15.11 -29.30 -22.88
CA ILE A 148 -14.63 -28.54 -21.77
C ILE A 148 -15.61 -27.37 -21.54
N ARG A 149 -16.23 -27.29 -20.35
CA ARG A 149 -17.21 -26.25 -19.98
C ARG A 149 -16.55 -25.02 -19.42
N SER A 150 -15.58 -25.24 -18.56
CA SER A 150 -14.89 -24.13 -17.89
C SER A 150 -13.45 -24.47 -17.53
N ALA A 151 -12.62 -23.41 -17.50
CA ALA A 151 -11.26 -23.46 -16.99
C ALA A 151 -11.04 -22.24 -16.08
N ARG A 152 -10.65 -22.47 -14.81
CA ARG A 152 -10.37 -21.43 -13.84
C ARG A 152 -8.89 -21.46 -13.44
N PHE A 153 -8.23 -20.30 -13.51
CA PHE A 153 -6.84 -20.11 -13.11
C PHE A 153 -6.78 -18.98 -12.08
N GLY A 154 -6.87 -19.31 -10.81
CA GLY A 154 -6.99 -18.34 -9.75
C GLY A 154 -8.26 -17.48 -9.90
N LYS A 155 -8.09 -16.18 -10.15
CA LYS A 155 -9.21 -15.25 -10.40
C LYS A 155 -9.72 -15.24 -11.84
N LEU A 156 -8.95 -15.79 -12.79
CA LEU A 156 -9.33 -15.87 -14.20
C LEU A 156 -10.23 -17.08 -14.43
N LEU A 157 -11.41 -16.85 -15.00
CA LEU A 157 -12.38 -17.88 -15.35
C LEU A 157 -12.73 -17.77 -16.84
N ILE A 158 -12.61 -18.89 -17.54
CA ILE A 158 -13.03 -19.06 -18.95
C ILE A 158 -14.23 -20.02 -18.96
N ILE A 159 -15.32 -19.60 -19.57
CA ILE A 159 -16.54 -20.40 -19.73
C ILE A 159 -16.89 -20.45 -21.22
N GLY A 160 -17.07 -21.63 -21.77
CA GLY A 160 -17.42 -21.76 -23.19
C GLY A 160 -17.38 -23.18 -23.69
N LYS A 161 -17.44 -23.32 -25.02
CA LYS A 161 -17.34 -24.60 -25.69
C LYS A 161 -15.87 -24.90 -25.97
N GLY A 162 -15.25 -25.66 -25.07
CA GLY A 162 -13.85 -26.01 -25.18
C GLY A 162 -13.65 -27.48 -25.63
N GLN A 163 -12.52 -27.70 -26.27
CA GLN A 163 -11.99 -29.04 -26.58
C GLN A 163 -10.48 -29.03 -26.38
N GLY A 164 -9.91 -30.18 -26.07
CA GLY A 164 -8.47 -30.26 -25.87
C GLY A 164 -7.94 -31.67 -25.74
N THR A 165 -6.62 -31.75 -25.89
CA THR A 165 -5.84 -32.96 -25.65
C THR A 165 -4.63 -32.57 -24.83
N VAL A 166 -4.47 -33.21 -23.67
CA VAL A 166 -3.36 -32.95 -22.76
C VAL A 166 -2.65 -34.27 -22.47
N GLY A 167 -1.31 -34.24 -22.56
CA GLY A 167 -0.48 -35.37 -22.19
C GLY A 167 0.55 -34.97 -21.14
N PHE A 168 0.80 -35.87 -20.18
CA PHE A 168 1.85 -35.58 -19.18
C PHE A 168 2.50 -36.85 -18.64
N VAL A 169 3.72 -36.70 -18.19
CA VAL A 169 4.49 -37.73 -17.48
C VAL A 169 4.91 -37.15 -16.12
N LYS A 170 4.65 -37.92 -15.06
CA LYS A 170 5.04 -37.55 -13.71
C LYS A 170 5.59 -38.71 -12.93
N GLN A 171 6.85 -38.65 -12.54
CA GLN A 171 7.40 -39.59 -11.59
C GLN A 171 7.08 -39.13 -10.15
N LEU A 172 6.44 -40.05 -9.41
CA LEU A 172 6.03 -39.79 -8.02
C LEU A 172 7.23 -39.71 -7.09
N ARG A 173 7.00 -39.30 -5.83
CA ARG A 173 8.03 -39.22 -4.79
C ARG A 173 9.19 -38.27 -5.14
N GLY A 174 8.91 -37.11 -5.72
CA GLY A 174 9.92 -36.10 -6.01
C GLY A 174 10.65 -36.25 -7.35
N GLY A 175 10.23 -37.20 -8.19
CA GLY A 175 10.79 -37.37 -9.53
C GLY A 175 10.38 -36.28 -10.52
N PRO A 176 10.95 -36.29 -11.75
CA PRO A 176 10.72 -35.30 -12.77
C PRO A 176 9.28 -35.27 -13.29
N SER A 177 8.92 -34.20 -13.95
CA SER A 177 7.66 -34.01 -14.68
C SER A 177 7.93 -33.52 -16.09
N GLU A 178 7.07 -33.88 -17.01
CA GLU A 178 7.10 -33.50 -18.43
C GLU A 178 5.65 -33.25 -18.88
N LEU A 179 5.43 -32.23 -19.67
CA LEU A 179 4.18 -31.97 -20.33
C LEU A 179 4.37 -32.26 -21.82
N LEU A 180 3.68 -33.27 -22.29
CA LEU A 180 3.71 -33.65 -23.71
C LEU A 180 2.97 -32.60 -24.53
N ASP A 181 3.10 -32.63 -25.84
CA ASP A 181 2.36 -31.75 -26.74
C ASP A 181 0.88 -31.76 -26.42
N SER A 182 0.41 -30.62 -25.96
CA SER A 182 -0.95 -30.43 -25.48
C SER A 182 -1.62 -29.31 -26.25
N THR A 183 -2.90 -29.45 -26.52
CA THR A 183 -3.70 -28.44 -27.25
C THR A 183 -5.00 -28.20 -26.51
N VAL A 184 -5.41 -26.93 -26.45
CA VAL A 184 -6.71 -26.51 -25.91
C VAL A 184 -7.29 -25.48 -26.83
N THR A 185 -8.55 -25.59 -27.19
CA THR A 185 -9.26 -24.59 -27.97
C THR A 185 -10.60 -24.28 -27.31
N PHE A 186 -11.00 -23.00 -27.38
CA PHE A 186 -12.33 -22.56 -27.00
C PHE A 186 -12.94 -21.75 -28.16
N LYS A 187 -14.25 -21.87 -28.33
CA LYS A 187 -15.00 -21.12 -29.35
C LYS A 187 -16.17 -20.39 -28.67
N GLY A 188 -16.26 -19.08 -28.94
CA GLY A 188 -17.31 -18.25 -28.39
C GLY A 188 -17.33 -18.26 -26.85
N ALA A 189 -16.14 -18.23 -26.22
CA ALA A 189 -16.03 -18.29 -24.78
C ALA A 189 -16.08 -16.89 -24.16
N ASP A 190 -16.54 -16.84 -22.91
CA ASP A 190 -16.48 -15.63 -22.08
C ASP A 190 -15.37 -15.79 -21.05
N THR A 191 -14.64 -14.69 -20.82
CA THR A 191 -13.56 -14.66 -19.84
C THR A 191 -13.85 -13.60 -18.81
N SER A 192 -13.77 -13.96 -17.53
CA SER A 192 -13.92 -13.04 -16.41
C SER A 192 -12.71 -13.09 -15.47
N PHE A 193 -12.41 -11.97 -14.84
CA PHE A 193 -11.39 -11.86 -13.80
C PHE A 193 -12.00 -11.27 -12.55
N ASP A 194 -11.88 -11.97 -11.43
CA ASP A 194 -12.48 -11.61 -10.15
C ASP A 194 -13.99 -11.29 -10.23
N GLY A 195 -14.72 -12.04 -11.07
CA GLY A 195 -16.16 -11.87 -11.30
C GLY A 195 -16.52 -10.80 -12.34
N VAL A 196 -15.56 -10.03 -12.85
CA VAL A 196 -15.79 -9.03 -13.89
C VAL A 196 -15.48 -9.61 -15.27
N GLN A 197 -16.42 -9.52 -16.22
CA GLN A 197 -16.21 -9.99 -17.58
C GLN A 197 -15.17 -9.12 -18.30
N LEU A 198 -14.11 -9.76 -18.83
CA LEU A 198 -13.03 -9.11 -19.59
C LEU A 198 -13.22 -9.24 -21.09
N LEU A 199 -13.46 -10.47 -21.53
CA LEU A 199 -13.57 -10.83 -22.94
C LEU A 199 -14.86 -11.61 -23.16
N GLY A 200 -15.48 -11.41 -24.31
CA GLY A 200 -16.62 -12.16 -24.80
C GLY A 200 -16.38 -12.67 -26.21
N ASP A 201 -17.18 -13.66 -26.64
CA ASP A 201 -17.07 -14.30 -27.97
C ASP A 201 -15.61 -14.70 -28.31
N MET A 202 -14.84 -15.12 -27.31
CA MET A 202 -13.42 -15.42 -27.45
C MET A 202 -13.22 -16.74 -28.19
N ASN A 203 -12.45 -16.68 -29.26
CA ASN A 203 -11.84 -17.84 -29.89
C ASN A 203 -10.40 -17.94 -29.42
N LEU A 204 -10.07 -19.03 -28.75
CA LEU A 204 -8.74 -19.29 -28.22
C LEU A 204 -8.22 -20.61 -28.77
N ALA A 205 -6.99 -20.60 -29.27
CA ALA A 205 -6.23 -21.79 -29.57
C ALA A 205 -4.90 -21.74 -28.82
N ALA A 206 -4.62 -22.77 -28.04
CA ALA A 206 -3.38 -22.88 -27.30
C ALA A 206 -2.73 -24.24 -27.56
N ARG A 207 -1.43 -24.23 -27.83
CA ARG A 207 -0.56 -25.41 -27.84
C ARG A 207 0.54 -25.18 -26.84
N PHE A 208 0.85 -26.18 -26.01
CA PHE A 208 1.87 -26.02 -24.99
C PHE A 208 2.50 -27.36 -24.60
N SER A 209 3.79 -27.30 -24.30
CA SER A 209 4.58 -28.43 -23.79
C SER A 209 5.74 -27.92 -22.95
N TYR A 210 6.30 -28.75 -22.11
CA TYR A 210 7.59 -28.47 -21.46
C TYR A 210 8.41 -29.75 -21.31
N PRO A 211 9.75 -29.68 -21.42
CA PRO A 211 10.61 -30.83 -21.35
C PRO A 211 10.68 -31.41 -19.93
N ARG A 212 11.16 -32.66 -19.86
CA ARG A 212 11.37 -33.33 -18.58
C ARG A 212 12.28 -32.55 -17.66
N HIS A 213 11.80 -32.19 -16.46
CA HIS A 213 12.54 -31.41 -15.48
C HIS A 213 12.15 -31.79 -14.05
N TYR A 214 13.05 -31.58 -13.10
CA TYR A 214 12.75 -31.61 -11.68
C TYR A 214 12.14 -30.27 -11.24
N ARG A 215 11.31 -30.32 -10.20
CA ARG A 215 10.57 -29.16 -9.74
C ARG A 215 11.45 -28.00 -9.28
N ASP A 216 12.58 -28.28 -8.64
CA ASP A 216 13.53 -27.30 -8.14
C ASP A 216 14.35 -26.63 -9.25
N GLN A 217 14.43 -27.24 -10.43
CA GLN A 217 15.07 -26.62 -11.61
C GLN A 217 14.21 -25.47 -12.18
N ALA A 218 12.89 -25.56 -12.04
CA ALA A 218 11.97 -24.53 -12.53
C ALA A 218 10.81 -24.30 -11.53
N PRO A 219 11.05 -23.65 -10.37
CA PRO A 219 10.02 -23.43 -9.37
C PRO A 219 9.08 -22.28 -9.77
N GLY A 220 7.78 -22.46 -9.56
CA GLY A 220 6.76 -21.42 -9.75
C GLY A 220 6.73 -20.84 -11.17
N LEU A 221 6.84 -19.53 -11.28
CA LEU A 221 6.86 -18.82 -12.58
C LEU A 221 8.10 -19.10 -13.42
N ALA A 222 9.18 -19.62 -12.84
CA ALA A 222 10.36 -20.04 -13.61
C ALA A 222 10.04 -21.18 -14.61
N LYS A 223 8.92 -21.90 -14.44
CA LYS A 223 8.42 -22.86 -15.44
C LYS A 223 8.11 -22.22 -16.78
N LEU A 224 7.74 -20.95 -16.80
CA LEU A 224 7.48 -20.25 -18.05
C LEU A 224 8.73 -20.10 -18.93
N LYS A 225 9.94 -20.18 -18.33
CA LYS A 225 11.21 -20.18 -19.09
C LYS A 225 11.47 -21.48 -19.83
N ILE A 226 10.85 -22.59 -19.43
CA ILE A 226 11.00 -23.90 -20.09
C ILE A 226 9.71 -24.30 -20.82
N LEU A 227 8.67 -23.46 -20.77
CA LEU A 227 7.42 -23.69 -21.45
C LEU A 227 7.56 -23.31 -22.93
N HIS A 228 7.25 -24.24 -23.81
CA HIS A 228 7.00 -23.94 -25.21
C HIS A 228 5.50 -23.77 -25.36
N ALA A 229 5.07 -22.59 -25.75
CA ALA A 229 3.65 -22.29 -25.86
C ALA A 229 3.38 -21.47 -27.12
N GLN A 230 2.31 -21.83 -27.81
CA GLN A 230 1.68 -21.01 -28.84
C GLN A 230 0.29 -20.65 -28.36
N LEU A 231 -0.08 -19.40 -28.47
CA LEU A 231 -1.35 -18.86 -28.01
C LEU A 231 -1.92 -17.92 -29.06
N ASP A 232 -3.07 -18.26 -29.62
CA ASP A 232 -3.82 -17.44 -30.55
C ASP A 232 -5.17 -17.08 -29.94
N ILE A 233 -5.48 -15.80 -29.83
CA ILE A 233 -6.73 -15.28 -29.28
C ILE A 233 -7.32 -14.25 -30.23
N ASP A 234 -8.62 -14.38 -30.52
CA ASP A 234 -9.47 -13.35 -31.13
C ASP A 234 -10.74 -13.23 -30.30
N ALA A 235 -10.95 -12.04 -29.71
CA ALA A 235 -12.04 -11.85 -28.75
C ALA A 235 -12.60 -10.43 -28.84
N ARG A 236 -13.87 -10.26 -28.42
CA ARG A 236 -14.42 -8.95 -28.09
C ARG A 236 -13.95 -8.55 -26.71
N SER A 237 -13.35 -7.38 -26.56
CA SER A 237 -12.95 -6.87 -25.24
C SER A 237 -14.04 -5.98 -24.65
N GLN A 238 -14.15 -6.01 -23.33
CA GLN A 238 -14.96 -5.04 -22.60
C GLN A 238 -14.21 -3.70 -22.50
N GLY A 239 -14.96 -2.61 -22.32
CA GLY A 239 -14.37 -1.30 -22.08
C GLY A 239 -13.82 -1.16 -20.66
N LEU A 240 -12.87 -0.25 -20.50
CA LEU A 240 -12.36 0.17 -19.20
C LEU A 240 -13.13 1.41 -18.73
N ARG A 241 -13.76 1.30 -17.57
CA ARG A 241 -14.37 2.42 -16.88
C ARG A 241 -13.40 2.92 -15.82
N MET A 242 -13.04 4.19 -15.94
CA MET A 242 -12.23 4.88 -14.93
C MET A 242 -13.20 5.48 -13.91
N ASP A 243 -13.43 4.78 -12.80
CA ASP A 243 -14.32 5.28 -11.74
C ASP A 243 -13.66 6.43 -10.99
N THR A 244 -14.43 7.46 -10.67
CA THR A 244 -13.96 8.72 -10.09
C THR A 244 -13.36 8.56 -8.70
N ASP A 245 -13.75 7.51 -7.97
CA ASP A 245 -13.36 7.30 -6.58
C ASP A 245 -12.43 6.08 -6.34
N ALA A 246 -12.10 5.32 -7.38
CA ALA A 246 -11.30 4.12 -7.23
C ALA A 246 -9.86 4.31 -7.73
N THR A 247 -8.90 3.90 -6.93
CA THR A 247 -7.47 3.84 -7.29
C THR A 247 -7.16 2.80 -8.38
N THR A 248 -8.14 1.96 -8.74
CA THR A 248 -8.04 0.95 -9.79
C THR A 248 -9.17 1.11 -10.79
N PRO A 249 -8.90 1.05 -12.11
CA PRO A 249 -9.93 1.09 -13.13
C PRO A 249 -10.88 -0.10 -12.97
N LYS A 250 -12.19 0.16 -12.95
CA LYS A 250 -13.19 -0.90 -12.99
C LYS A 250 -13.50 -1.25 -14.42
N ILE A 251 -13.48 -2.53 -14.72
CA ILE A 251 -13.88 -3.07 -16.01
C ILE A 251 -15.40 -3.17 -16.01
N SER A 252 -16.04 -2.49 -16.95
CA SER A 252 -17.50 -2.45 -17.10
C SER A 252 -17.91 -3.01 -18.45
N SER A 253 -19.11 -3.60 -18.53
CA SER A 253 -19.72 -3.97 -19.81
C SER A 253 -20.02 -2.71 -20.63
N ALA A 254 -19.28 -2.54 -21.70
CA ALA A 254 -19.40 -1.38 -22.58
C ALA A 254 -20.43 -1.63 -23.70
N PRO A 255 -21.25 -0.64 -24.08
CA PRO A 255 -22.15 -0.76 -25.23
C PRO A 255 -21.40 -0.92 -26.56
N VAL A 256 -20.14 -0.45 -26.64
CA VAL A 256 -19.29 -0.62 -27.81
C VAL A 256 -18.16 -1.58 -27.45
N PRO A 257 -18.11 -2.81 -27.98
CA PRO A 257 -17.02 -3.74 -27.69
C PRO A 257 -15.75 -3.29 -28.41
N GLY A 258 -14.64 -3.44 -27.70
CA GLY A 258 -13.31 -3.43 -28.28
C GLY A 258 -12.96 -4.79 -28.86
N ARG A 259 -11.71 -4.96 -29.28
CA ARG A 259 -11.20 -6.23 -29.83
C ARG A 259 -9.82 -6.54 -29.27
N LEU A 260 -9.61 -7.78 -28.91
CA LEU A 260 -8.30 -8.33 -28.61
C LEU A 260 -7.93 -9.35 -29.66
N GLN A 261 -6.80 -9.14 -30.31
CA GLN A 261 -6.12 -10.09 -31.19
C GLN A 261 -4.73 -10.35 -30.62
N LEU A 262 -4.38 -11.59 -30.42
CA LEU A 262 -3.08 -12.00 -29.89
C LEU A 262 -2.61 -13.24 -30.63
N SER A 263 -1.39 -13.20 -31.14
CA SER A 263 -0.66 -14.38 -31.58
C SER A 263 0.72 -14.34 -30.94
N ALA A 264 1.01 -15.31 -30.08
CA ALA A 264 2.23 -15.35 -29.30
C ALA A 264 2.82 -16.75 -29.26
N HIS A 265 4.11 -16.86 -29.52
CA HIS A 265 4.90 -18.08 -29.47
C HIS A 265 6.00 -17.91 -28.42
N LEU A 266 5.88 -18.58 -27.29
CA LEU A 266 6.88 -18.58 -26.23
C LEU A 266 7.77 -19.81 -26.35
N ILE A 267 9.07 -19.59 -26.54
CA ILE A 267 10.10 -20.64 -26.56
C ILE A 267 11.25 -20.19 -25.66
N ASP A 268 11.61 -21.00 -24.70
CA ASP A 268 12.68 -20.71 -23.73
C ASP A 268 12.55 -19.33 -23.03
N GLY A 269 11.31 -18.94 -22.74
CA GLY A 269 11.00 -17.67 -22.10
C GLY A 269 11.05 -16.46 -23.02
N GLN A 270 11.22 -16.65 -24.34
CA GLN A 270 11.28 -15.59 -25.33
C GLN A 270 10.11 -15.66 -26.29
N LEU A 271 9.55 -14.50 -26.62
CA LEU A 271 8.62 -14.35 -27.74
C LEU A 271 9.36 -14.53 -29.07
N GLN A 272 8.64 -14.97 -30.10
CA GLN A 272 9.24 -15.24 -31.40
C GLN A 272 9.01 -14.09 -32.40
N PRO A 273 9.90 -13.88 -33.37
CA PRO A 273 9.68 -12.91 -34.42
C PRO A 273 8.38 -13.18 -35.18
N GLY A 274 7.57 -12.15 -35.39
CA GLY A 274 6.22 -12.26 -35.96
C GLY A 274 5.10 -12.31 -34.93
N ASP A 275 5.40 -12.55 -33.66
CA ASP A 275 4.42 -12.44 -32.59
C ASP A 275 3.87 -11.02 -32.51
N HIS A 276 2.57 -10.92 -32.26
CA HIS A 276 1.90 -9.63 -32.17
C HIS A 276 0.67 -9.68 -31.28
N ALA A 277 0.34 -8.54 -30.72
CA ALA A 277 -0.93 -8.33 -30.03
C ALA A 277 -1.50 -6.97 -30.42
N LEU A 278 -2.82 -6.92 -30.59
CA LEU A 278 -3.59 -5.69 -30.74
C LEU A 278 -4.78 -5.75 -29.80
N TRP A 279 -4.81 -4.84 -28.85
CA TRP A 279 -5.93 -4.70 -27.93
C TRP A 279 -6.54 -3.32 -28.07
N GLN A 280 -7.75 -3.26 -28.58
CA GLN A 280 -8.56 -2.06 -28.70
C GLN A 280 -9.51 -1.98 -27.50
N VAL A 281 -9.34 -0.99 -26.65
CA VAL A 281 -10.06 -0.83 -25.39
C VAL A 281 -10.89 0.45 -25.43
N PRO A 282 -12.23 0.36 -25.48
CA PRO A 282 -13.09 1.53 -25.30
C PRO A 282 -12.93 2.11 -23.90
N LEU A 283 -12.79 3.43 -23.80
CA LEU A 283 -12.58 4.13 -22.54
C LEU A 283 -13.80 4.99 -22.19
N TYR A 284 -14.21 4.91 -20.92
CA TYR A 284 -15.37 5.61 -20.38
C TYR A 284 -14.96 6.42 -19.15
N LEU A 285 -15.58 7.60 -18.99
CA LEU A 285 -15.58 8.39 -17.78
C LEU A 285 -16.98 8.43 -17.21
N GLY A 286 -17.13 7.94 -15.99
CA GLY A 286 -18.42 7.99 -15.29
C GLY A 286 -19.49 7.08 -15.91
N ASP A 287 -20.76 7.40 -15.68
CA ASP A 287 -21.93 6.58 -16.04
C ASP A 287 -22.46 6.81 -17.47
N GLY A 288 -21.78 7.64 -18.26
CA GLY A 288 -22.23 8.04 -19.59
C GLY A 288 -21.74 7.16 -20.75
N ALA A 289 -21.99 7.64 -21.97
CA ALA A 289 -21.50 7.03 -23.21
C ALA A 289 -19.97 7.06 -23.33
N PRO A 290 -19.35 6.22 -24.20
CA PRO A 290 -17.91 6.18 -24.40
C PRO A 290 -17.41 7.49 -25.02
N ASP A 291 -17.15 8.47 -24.21
CA ASP A 291 -16.79 9.81 -24.60
C ASP A 291 -15.27 9.97 -24.86
N ARG A 292 -14.43 9.03 -24.38
CA ARG A 292 -12.97 9.15 -24.49
C ARG A 292 -12.32 8.45 -25.66
N GLY A 293 -13.02 7.61 -26.39
CA GLY A 293 -12.47 6.92 -27.55
C GLY A 293 -11.98 5.50 -27.27
N VAL A 294 -11.20 4.97 -28.20
CA VAL A 294 -10.67 3.61 -28.13
C VAL A 294 -9.16 3.69 -28.01
N LEU A 295 -8.63 3.23 -26.87
CA LEU A 295 -7.19 3.07 -26.68
C LEU A 295 -6.74 1.82 -27.45
N ALA A 296 -5.83 1.96 -28.39
CA ALA A 296 -5.20 0.87 -29.10
C ALA A 296 -3.83 0.58 -28.47
N LEU A 297 -3.70 -0.61 -27.88
CA LEU A 297 -2.45 -1.14 -27.39
C LEU A 297 -1.92 -2.17 -28.37
N GLN A 298 -0.69 -2.01 -28.82
CA GLN A 298 -0.08 -2.89 -29.82
C GLN A 298 1.29 -3.39 -29.34
N LEU A 299 1.52 -4.67 -29.47
CA LEU A 299 2.82 -5.31 -29.33
C LEU A 299 3.22 -5.91 -30.66
N ASN A 300 4.44 -5.66 -31.09
CA ASN A 300 5.06 -6.34 -32.23
C ASN A 300 6.41 -6.88 -31.79
N VAL A 301 6.73 -8.09 -32.24
CA VAL A 301 7.98 -8.77 -31.95
C VAL A 301 8.78 -8.98 -33.24
N ALA A 302 9.97 -8.41 -33.27
CA ALA A 302 10.97 -8.65 -34.29
C ALA A 302 12.24 -9.22 -33.62
N ASN A 303 13.37 -8.54 -33.75
CA ASN A 303 14.56 -8.84 -32.93
C ASN A 303 14.37 -8.40 -31.47
N ASP A 304 13.52 -7.41 -31.26
CA ASP A 304 13.18 -6.76 -30.02
C ASP A 304 11.66 -6.62 -29.89
N LEU A 305 11.17 -6.17 -28.73
CA LEU A 305 9.75 -5.88 -28.53
C LEU A 305 9.47 -4.41 -28.83
N ARG A 306 8.41 -4.13 -29.57
CA ARG A 306 7.88 -2.79 -29.77
C ARG A 306 6.47 -2.70 -29.18
N LEU A 307 6.32 -1.83 -28.21
CA LEU A 307 5.06 -1.55 -27.52
C LEU A 307 4.55 -0.18 -27.98
N GLN A 308 3.32 -0.12 -28.46
CA GLN A 308 2.68 1.12 -28.86
C GLN A 308 1.34 1.26 -28.15
N ALA A 309 1.04 2.49 -27.70
CA ALA A 309 -0.27 2.82 -27.17
C ALA A 309 -0.76 4.08 -27.85
N ARG A 310 -1.94 4.04 -28.45
CA ARG A 310 -2.53 5.17 -29.17
C ARG A 310 -3.96 5.42 -28.76
N LEU A 311 -4.22 6.63 -28.32
CA LEU A 311 -5.55 7.18 -28.12
C LEU A 311 -5.62 8.50 -28.87
N PRO A 312 -6.29 8.55 -30.05
CA PRO A 312 -6.36 9.77 -30.81
C PRO A 312 -7.19 10.85 -30.10
N PRO A 313 -6.81 12.13 -30.21
CA PRO A 313 -7.54 13.22 -29.60
C PRO A 313 -8.97 13.31 -30.14
N ARG A 314 -9.93 13.58 -29.25
CA ARG A 314 -11.33 13.84 -29.61
C ARG A 314 -11.77 15.17 -28.98
N PRO A 315 -12.55 15.99 -29.70
CA PRO A 315 -13.10 17.23 -29.14
C PRO A 315 -13.86 16.95 -27.85
N GLY A 316 -13.49 17.65 -26.77
CA GLY A 316 -14.13 17.53 -25.46
C GLY A 316 -13.70 16.32 -24.62
N SER A 317 -12.89 15.39 -25.13
CA SER A 317 -12.47 14.22 -24.33
C SER A 317 -11.38 14.53 -23.31
N GLY A 318 -10.55 15.56 -23.55
CA GLY A 318 -9.39 15.90 -22.71
C GLY A 318 -8.45 14.72 -22.52
N SER A 319 -8.36 13.81 -23.51
CA SER A 319 -7.52 12.63 -23.43
C SER A 319 -6.95 12.27 -24.79
N GLU A 320 -5.62 12.18 -24.83
CA GLU A 320 -4.85 11.66 -25.95
C GLU A 320 -3.62 10.92 -25.39
N VAL A 321 -3.21 9.86 -26.08
CA VAL A 321 -1.99 9.11 -25.74
C VAL A 321 -1.32 8.68 -27.04
N ASP A 322 -0.04 8.91 -27.15
CA ASP A 322 0.85 8.37 -28.18
C ASP A 322 2.13 7.89 -27.50
N ALA A 323 2.26 6.58 -27.36
CA ALA A 323 3.43 5.95 -26.78
C ALA A 323 4.05 4.98 -27.79
N ASP A 324 5.35 5.04 -27.95
CA ASP A 324 6.15 4.13 -28.77
C ASP A 324 7.41 3.75 -27.99
N LEU A 325 7.40 2.53 -27.47
CA LEU A 325 8.47 1.99 -26.63
C LEU A 325 9.11 0.79 -27.32
N HIS A 326 10.40 0.82 -27.40
CA HIS A 326 11.27 -0.26 -27.86
C HIS A 326 11.93 -0.92 -26.64
N VAL A 327 11.75 -2.22 -26.46
CA VAL A 327 12.33 -2.99 -25.38
C VAL A 327 13.37 -3.94 -25.93
N THR A 328 14.63 -3.76 -25.56
CA THR A 328 15.73 -4.57 -26.08
C THR A 328 15.59 -6.03 -25.66
N GLY A 329 15.65 -6.93 -26.64
CA GLY A 329 15.51 -8.37 -26.47
C GLY A 329 14.03 -8.83 -26.41
N ARG A 330 13.83 -10.13 -26.47
CA ARG A 330 12.51 -10.79 -26.55
C ARG A 330 12.14 -11.58 -25.31
N GLU A 331 13.00 -11.61 -24.32
CA GLU A 331 12.76 -12.32 -23.04
C GLU A 331 11.69 -11.60 -22.21
N ILE A 332 10.72 -12.37 -21.71
CA ILE A 332 9.72 -11.88 -20.80
C ILE A 332 10.13 -12.22 -19.36
N PRO A 333 10.44 -11.23 -18.53
CA PRO A 333 10.82 -11.44 -17.13
C PRO A 333 9.58 -11.69 -16.26
N PHE A 334 9.01 -12.90 -16.33
CA PHE A 334 7.77 -13.26 -15.63
C PHE A 334 7.85 -13.12 -14.10
N GLN A 335 9.05 -13.15 -13.51
CA GLN A 335 9.23 -13.00 -12.05
C GLN A 335 9.25 -11.54 -11.63
N ASP A 336 9.77 -10.68 -12.48
CA ASP A 336 9.90 -9.25 -12.25
C ASP A 336 9.63 -8.46 -13.53
N PRO A 337 8.36 -8.17 -13.84
CA PRO A 337 7.98 -7.44 -15.06
C PRO A 337 8.60 -6.03 -15.13
N ALA A 338 9.06 -5.47 -14.00
CA ALA A 338 9.71 -4.15 -13.98
C ALA A 338 11.02 -4.12 -14.78
N GLN A 339 11.68 -5.27 -14.95
CA GLN A 339 12.86 -5.39 -15.81
C GLN A 339 12.60 -5.07 -17.30
N LEU A 340 11.35 -5.15 -17.76
CA LEU A 340 11.02 -4.66 -19.09
C LEU A 340 11.23 -3.16 -19.21
N LEU A 341 10.92 -2.40 -18.17
CA LEU A 341 11.14 -0.96 -18.15
C LEU A 341 12.63 -0.61 -18.21
N GLU A 342 13.50 -1.38 -17.54
CA GLU A 342 14.97 -1.13 -17.57
C GLU A 342 15.57 -1.23 -18.97
N ARG A 343 14.95 -2.02 -19.84
CA ARG A 343 15.40 -2.26 -21.21
C ARG A 343 14.61 -1.45 -22.22
N SER A 344 13.70 -0.55 -21.75
CA SER A 344 12.83 0.22 -22.64
C SER A 344 13.47 1.56 -23.01
N SER A 345 13.29 1.93 -24.28
CA SER A 345 13.65 3.22 -24.83
C SER A 345 12.53 3.70 -25.73
N GLY A 346 12.28 5.01 -25.79
CA GLY A 346 11.22 5.55 -26.65
C GLY A 346 10.57 6.78 -26.07
N THR A 347 9.33 7.05 -26.49
CA THR A 347 8.58 8.24 -26.10
C THR A 347 7.19 7.86 -25.64
N VAL A 348 6.70 8.59 -24.62
CA VAL A 348 5.31 8.53 -24.15
C VAL A 348 4.80 9.96 -24.08
N ARG A 349 3.86 10.31 -24.95
CA ARG A 349 3.22 11.62 -24.99
C ARG A 349 1.73 11.47 -24.75
N GLY A 350 1.15 12.44 -24.07
CA GLY A 350 -0.29 12.42 -23.90
C GLY A 350 -0.81 13.52 -23.02
N GLU A 351 -2.11 13.69 -23.13
CA GLU A 351 -2.92 14.52 -22.25
C GLU A 351 -4.02 13.68 -21.65
N TRP A 352 -4.22 13.76 -20.33
CA TRP A 352 -5.22 12.98 -19.64
C TRP A 352 -5.88 13.75 -18.51
N THR A 353 -7.19 13.84 -18.55
CA THR A 353 -7.97 14.43 -17.46
C THR A 353 -8.31 13.38 -16.44
N PHE A 354 -7.85 13.58 -15.22
CA PHE A 354 -8.17 12.75 -14.05
C PHE A 354 -9.28 13.40 -13.25
N THR A 355 -10.12 12.58 -12.65
CA THR A 355 -11.14 13.00 -11.70
C THR A 355 -10.61 12.98 -10.26
N SER A 356 -9.55 12.22 -10.00
CA SER A 356 -8.85 12.19 -8.71
C SER A 356 -7.34 12.11 -8.93
N LEU A 357 -6.60 12.86 -8.12
CA LEU A 357 -5.12 12.85 -8.09
C LEU A 357 -4.57 11.89 -7.03
N ASN A 358 -5.41 11.09 -6.39
CA ASN A 358 -5.04 10.22 -5.28
C ASN A 358 -3.99 9.12 -5.64
N TRP A 359 -3.83 8.83 -6.92
CA TRP A 359 -2.79 7.93 -7.42
C TRP A 359 -1.37 8.53 -7.31
N ILE A 360 -1.21 9.87 -7.27
CA ILE A 360 0.09 10.54 -7.20
C ILE A 360 0.81 10.21 -5.90
N PRO A 361 0.22 10.38 -4.70
CA PRO A 361 0.87 9.97 -3.46
C PRO A 361 1.27 8.49 -3.44
N ALA A 362 0.45 7.63 -4.04
CA ALA A 362 0.74 6.20 -4.12
C ALA A 362 2.02 5.89 -4.94
N LEU A 363 2.40 6.76 -5.87
CA LEU A 363 3.65 6.64 -6.62
C LEU A 363 4.89 7.04 -5.80
N PHE A 364 4.76 8.04 -4.92
CA PHE A 364 5.91 8.66 -4.24
C PHE A 364 5.96 8.38 -2.73
N VAL A 365 4.80 8.18 -2.09
CA VAL A 365 4.68 8.05 -0.63
C VAL A 365 3.87 6.80 -0.28
N ARG A 366 4.49 5.85 0.43
CA ARG A 366 3.81 4.60 0.85
C ARG A 366 2.90 4.76 2.08
N LYS A 367 2.61 5.97 2.56
CA LYS A 367 2.06 6.15 3.90
C LYS A 367 0.78 6.98 3.94
N PRO A 368 -0.16 6.64 4.84
CA PRO A 368 -1.53 7.16 4.84
C PRO A 368 -1.70 8.61 5.32
N TRP A 369 -0.60 9.32 5.64
CA TRP A 369 -0.68 10.68 6.16
C TRP A 369 -0.88 11.76 5.08
N LEU A 370 -0.61 11.45 3.81
CA LEU A 370 -0.87 12.32 2.68
C LEU A 370 -1.95 11.70 1.80
N GLN A 371 -3.13 12.30 1.77
CA GLN A 371 -4.22 11.99 0.85
C GLN A 371 -4.40 13.19 -0.06
N LEU A 372 -4.45 12.96 -1.37
CA LEU A 372 -4.77 13.96 -2.38
C LEU A 372 -6.12 13.60 -2.99
N ASP A 373 -6.99 14.58 -3.06
CA ASP A 373 -8.30 14.46 -3.69
C ASP A 373 -8.46 15.65 -4.66
N GLY A 374 -9.31 15.47 -5.65
CA GLY A 374 -9.49 16.47 -6.69
C GLY A 374 -8.99 16.01 -8.05
N GLY A 375 -9.49 16.62 -9.10
CA GLY A 375 -9.21 16.29 -10.49
C GLY A 375 -8.37 17.33 -11.21
N GLY A 376 -7.85 16.96 -12.38
CA GLY A 376 -7.09 17.85 -13.24
C GLY A 376 -6.60 17.17 -14.51
N THR A 377 -6.01 17.94 -15.41
CA THR A 377 -5.43 17.45 -16.67
C THR A 377 -3.93 17.30 -16.51
N LEU A 378 -3.42 16.10 -16.80
CA LEU A 378 -2.00 15.78 -16.90
C LEU A 378 -1.58 15.83 -18.36
N LYS A 379 -0.51 16.57 -18.67
CA LYS A 379 0.20 16.53 -19.96
C LYS A 379 1.57 15.93 -19.73
N ALA A 380 1.98 14.97 -20.54
CA ALA A 380 3.28 14.33 -20.44
C ALA A 380 3.97 14.26 -21.80
N ASP A 381 5.25 14.57 -21.84
CA ASP A 381 6.18 14.25 -22.92
C ASP A 381 7.40 13.58 -22.27
N LEU A 382 7.37 12.27 -22.20
CA LEU A 382 8.40 11.46 -21.55
C LEU A 382 9.28 10.81 -22.62
N ARG A 383 10.57 10.92 -22.44
CA ARG A 383 11.59 10.28 -23.27
C ARG A 383 12.38 9.31 -22.41
N LEU A 384 12.37 8.05 -22.81
CA LEU A 384 13.08 6.99 -22.09
C LEU A 384 14.31 6.53 -22.91
N ARG A 385 15.37 6.21 -22.18
CA ARG A 385 16.57 5.57 -22.74
C ARG A 385 17.06 4.52 -21.72
N ASN A 386 16.93 3.23 -22.09
CA ASN A 386 17.30 2.11 -21.23
C ASN A 386 16.68 2.20 -19.81
N GLY A 387 15.38 2.50 -19.75
CA GLY A 387 14.64 2.59 -18.49
C GLY A 387 14.83 3.88 -17.68
N GLU A 388 15.68 4.78 -18.17
CA GLU A 388 15.88 6.08 -17.53
C GLU A 388 15.14 7.17 -18.31
N LEU A 389 14.57 8.10 -17.58
CA LEU A 389 14.05 9.33 -18.18
C LEU A 389 15.23 10.15 -18.73
N SER A 390 15.08 10.66 -19.93
CA SER A 390 16.07 11.48 -20.61
C SER A 390 15.74 12.96 -20.53
N GLU A 391 16.75 13.80 -20.70
CA GLU A 391 16.59 15.25 -20.79
C GLU A 391 15.51 15.65 -21.79
N GLY A 392 14.71 16.64 -21.42
CA GLY A 392 13.54 17.10 -22.16
C GLY A 392 12.28 16.28 -21.89
N SER A 393 12.30 15.35 -20.92
CA SER A 393 11.07 14.79 -20.37
C SER A 393 10.36 15.80 -19.49
N THR A 394 9.08 16.02 -19.76
CA THR A 394 8.23 16.95 -18.99
C THR A 394 6.91 16.32 -18.59
N VAL A 395 6.38 16.78 -17.46
CA VAL A 395 5.04 16.44 -16.97
C VAL A 395 4.41 17.73 -16.47
N ASP A 396 3.26 18.11 -17.00
CA ASP A 396 2.56 19.34 -16.66
C ASP A 396 1.14 19.05 -16.18
N ILE A 397 0.75 19.66 -15.07
CA ILE A 397 -0.62 19.78 -14.60
C ILE A 397 -0.91 21.27 -14.52
N PRO A 398 -1.47 21.88 -15.57
CA PRO A 398 -1.66 23.33 -15.63
C PRO A 398 -2.59 23.87 -14.54
N SER A 399 -3.61 23.08 -14.21
CA SER A 399 -4.58 23.41 -13.16
C SER A 399 -5.26 22.14 -12.68
N ALA A 400 -5.32 21.98 -11.36
CA ALA A 400 -6.04 20.88 -10.70
C ALA A 400 -6.64 21.34 -9.39
N GLU A 401 -7.78 20.83 -9.02
CA GLU A 401 -8.29 20.97 -7.66
C GLU A 401 -7.51 20.01 -6.76
N ALA A 402 -6.67 20.57 -5.90
CA ALA A 402 -5.87 19.79 -4.97
C ALA A 402 -6.41 19.89 -3.56
N VAL A 403 -6.58 18.76 -2.93
CA VAL A 403 -6.92 18.63 -1.52
C VAL A 403 -5.91 17.71 -0.87
N ALA A 404 -5.23 18.17 0.18
CA ALA A 404 -4.26 17.39 0.91
C ALA A 404 -4.64 17.31 2.39
N GLU A 405 -4.63 16.13 2.97
CA GLU A 405 -4.86 15.92 4.40
C GLU A 405 -3.54 15.64 5.10
N VAL A 406 -3.05 16.63 5.86
CA VAL A 406 -1.77 16.57 6.56
C VAL A 406 -1.96 16.93 8.02
N ALA A 407 -1.49 16.09 8.92
CA ALA A 407 -1.48 16.33 10.37
C ALA A 407 -2.84 16.76 10.97
N GLY A 408 -3.95 16.24 10.46
CA GLY A 408 -5.30 16.54 10.94
C GLY A 408 -5.90 17.82 10.36
N ALA A 409 -5.20 18.49 9.43
CA ALA A 409 -5.69 19.62 8.67
C ALA A 409 -5.90 19.22 7.19
N ARG A 410 -6.97 19.73 6.60
CA ARG A 410 -7.30 19.63 5.18
C ARG A 410 -6.90 20.92 4.48
N LEU A 411 -5.91 20.82 3.62
CA LEU A 411 -5.46 21.90 2.74
C LEU A 411 -6.20 21.78 1.41
N ALA A 412 -6.81 22.84 0.92
CA ALA A 412 -7.53 22.87 -0.35
C ALA A 412 -7.17 24.10 -1.18
N GLY A 413 -7.02 23.92 -2.48
CA GLY A 413 -6.71 25.01 -3.40
C GLY A 413 -6.56 24.52 -4.83
N THR A 414 -6.48 25.47 -5.76
CA THR A 414 -6.14 25.15 -7.15
C THR A 414 -4.61 25.10 -7.27
N ALA A 415 -4.09 23.96 -7.71
CA ALA A 415 -2.67 23.70 -7.90
C ALA A 415 -2.30 23.66 -9.36
N SER A 416 -1.07 24.03 -9.66
CA SER A 416 -0.37 23.64 -10.88
C SER A 416 0.86 22.82 -10.52
N ALA A 417 1.26 21.90 -11.41
CA ALA A 417 2.48 21.14 -11.23
C ALA A 417 3.26 21.08 -12.56
N HIS A 418 4.57 21.23 -12.45
CA HIS A 418 5.51 21.09 -13.54
C HIS A 418 6.64 20.15 -13.15
N GLY A 419 6.79 19.08 -13.90
CA GLY A 419 7.85 18.10 -13.75
C GLY A 419 8.82 18.18 -14.92
N GLU A 420 10.11 18.16 -14.64
CA GLU A 420 11.17 18.12 -15.63
C GLU A 420 12.32 17.21 -15.18
N LEU A 421 13.06 16.73 -16.16
CA LEU A 421 14.31 16.03 -15.88
C LEU A 421 15.51 16.94 -16.13
N LYS A 422 16.35 17.10 -15.13
CA LYS A 422 17.66 17.78 -15.26
C LYS A 422 18.78 16.78 -15.47
N SER A 423 19.67 17.13 -16.37
CA SER A 423 20.89 16.35 -16.63
C SER A 423 21.75 16.28 -15.38
N GLY A 424 22.27 15.08 -15.11
CA GLY A 424 23.14 14.79 -13.97
C GLY A 424 23.68 13.37 -14.05
N THR A 425 24.44 12.94 -13.05
CA THR A 425 24.91 11.56 -12.97
C THR A 425 24.61 11.03 -11.54
N PRO A 426 23.45 10.35 -11.35
CA PRO A 426 22.33 10.10 -12.28
C PRO A 426 21.52 11.37 -12.60
N ASN A 427 20.67 11.30 -13.64
CA ASN A 427 19.72 12.36 -13.92
C ASN A 427 18.77 12.58 -12.74
N GLN A 428 18.38 13.83 -12.52
CA GLN A 428 17.49 14.20 -11.43
C GLN A 428 16.10 14.55 -11.93
N ALA A 429 15.10 13.90 -11.42
CA ALA A 429 13.70 14.25 -11.62
C ALA A 429 13.30 15.35 -10.63
N LEU A 430 12.75 16.43 -11.16
CA LEU A 430 12.21 17.56 -10.42
C LEU A 430 10.71 17.64 -10.65
N LEU A 431 9.92 17.84 -9.61
CA LEU A 431 8.50 18.14 -9.72
C LEU A 431 8.20 19.35 -8.83
N ALA A 432 7.81 20.44 -9.44
CA ALA A 432 7.41 21.66 -8.78
C ALA A 432 5.88 21.76 -8.73
N VAL A 433 5.30 21.83 -7.54
CA VAL A 433 3.86 22.03 -7.33
C VAL A 433 3.64 23.41 -6.73
N ARG A 434 2.71 24.16 -7.26
CA ARG A 434 2.43 25.54 -6.85
C ARG A 434 0.93 25.72 -6.58
N LEU A 435 0.60 26.24 -5.39
CA LEU A 435 -0.73 26.66 -5.03
C LEU A 435 -0.73 28.18 -4.75
N PRO A 436 -1.15 29.00 -5.72
CA PRO A 436 -1.17 30.47 -5.54
C PRO A 436 -2.05 30.90 -4.37
N ARG A 437 -3.11 30.14 -4.08
CA ARG A 437 -3.98 30.32 -2.94
C ARG A 437 -4.41 28.98 -2.39
N PHE A 438 -4.43 28.86 -1.06
CA PHE A 438 -4.89 27.64 -0.39
C PHE A 438 -5.56 27.99 0.95
N THR A 439 -6.46 27.13 1.39
CA THR A 439 -7.14 27.23 2.68
C THR A 439 -6.84 26.01 3.53
N ALA A 440 -6.64 26.17 4.81
CA ALA A 440 -6.47 25.11 5.78
C ALA A 440 -7.66 25.04 6.73
N ARG A 441 -8.23 23.85 6.88
CA ARG A 441 -9.37 23.58 7.76
C ARG A 441 -9.12 22.29 8.55
N PRO A 442 -9.67 22.13 9.76
CA PRO A 442 -9.63 20.83 10.44
C PRO A 442 -10.45 19.80 9.67
N ILE A 443 -10.01 18.52 9.70
CA ILE A 443 -10.73 17.43 9.03
C ILE A 443 -12.14 17.24 9.64
N ASP A 444 -12.24 17.39 10.96
CA ASP A 444 -13.45 17.15 11.76
C ASP A 444 -14.39 18.37 11.88
N ALA A 445 -13.99 19.56 11.36
CA ALA A 445 -14.80 20.78 11.42
C ALA A 445 -14.60 21.65 10.17
N LYS A 446 -15.32 21.33 9.12
CA LYS A 446 -15.20 21.95 7.78
C LYS A 446 -15.53 23.45 7.77
N ASP A 447 -16.30 23.95 8.74
CA ASP A 447 -16.70 25.35 8.82
C ASP A 447 -15.65 26.23 9.53
N VAL A 448 -14.68 25.62 10.22
CA VAL A 448 -13.60 26.31 10.92
C VAL A 448 -12.43 26.55 9.97
N ARG A 449 -11.97 27.80 9.86
CA ARG A 449 -10.77 28.14 9.11
C ARG A 449 -9.58 28.20 10.08
N LEU A 450 -8.51 27.47 9.76
CA LEU A 450 -7.25 27.55 10.49
C LEU A 450 -6.42 28.72 9.94
N PHE A 451 -6.20 28.74 8.63
CA PHE A 451 -5.54 29.82 7.93
C PHE A 451 -5.85 29.81 6.42
N ASP A 452 -5.72 30.97 5.80
CA ASP A 452 -5.77 31.16 4.36
C ASP A 452 -4.37 31.61 3.90
N GLY A 453 -3.75 30.81 3.00
CA GLY A 453 -2.36 31.03 2.59
C GLY A 453 -2.22 31.37 1.11
N ARG A 454 -1.03 31.88 0.79
CA ARG A 454 -0.60 32.21 -0.58
C ARG A 454 0.75 31.58 -0.86
N ASP A 455 1.00 31.35 -2.16
CA ASP A 455 2.29 30.96 -2.71
C ASP A 455 2.91 29.72 -2.04
N LEU A 456 2.06 28.67 -1.83
CA LEU A 456 2.59 27.40 -1.37
C LEU A 456 3.34 26.73 -2.52
N ALA A 457 4.61 26.45 -2.28
CA ALA A 457 5.51 25.74 -3.15
C ALA A 457 5.88 24.38 -2.52
N LEU A 458 5.75 23.33 -3.30
CA LEU A 458 6.26 22.00 -2.99
C LEU A 458 7.17 21.56 -4.13
N ASP A 459 8.46 21.46 -3.85
CA ASP A 459 9.47 21.01 -4.79
C ASP A 459 9.94 19.61 -4.40
N LEU A 460 9.73 18.65 -5.30
CA LEU A 460 10.16 17.27 -5.13
C LEU A 460 11.38 17.00 -6.02
N THR A 461 12.40 16.38 -5.46
CA THR A 461 13.60 15.96 -6.19
C THR A 461 13.83 14.47 -5.97
N GLY A 462 14.10 13.73 -7.04
CA GLY A 462 14.32 12.30 -6.99
C GLY A 462 15.29 11.82 -8.07
N ASP A 463 15.56 10.53 -8.10
CA ASP A 463 16.36 9.89 -9.15
C ASP A 463 15.54 9.83 -10.45
N GLY A 464 16.14 10.10 -11.60
CA GLY A 464 15.49 10.04 -12.91
C GLY A 464 15.21 8.63 -13.43
N ARG A 465 15.70 7.58 -12.75
CA ARG A 465 15.40 6.20 -13.11
C ARG A 465 14.01 5.80 -12.62
N LEU A 466 13.18 5.27 -13.52
CA LEU A 466 11.79 4.94 -13.23
C LEU A 466 11.60 4.01 -12.01
N GLN A 467 12.51 3.06 -11.81
CA GLN A 467 12.45 2.14 -10.68
C GLN A 467 12.88 2.78 -9.36
N GLU A 468 13.73 3.78 -9.41
CA GLU A 468 14.28 4.49 -8.25
C GLU A 468 13.51 5.78 -7.92
N LEU A 469 12.53 6.18 -8.76
CA LEU A 469 11.69 7.36 -8.50
C LEU A 469 11.07 7.37 -7.10
N ARG A 470 10.87 6.20 -6.50
CA ARG A 470 10.31 6.04 -5.15
C ARG A 470 11.34 6.06 -4.03
N LYS A 471 12.63 5.98 -4.37
CA LYS A 471 13.72 5.95 -3.39
C LYS A 471 14.44 7.27 -3.40
N GLY A 472 14.75 7.80 -2.22
CA GLY A 472 15.54 9.02 -2.09
C GLY A 472 14.85 10.30 -2.55
N VAL A 473 13.49 10.35 -2.65
CA VAL A 473 12.76 11.59 -2.94
C VAL A 473 12.94 12.56 -1.78
N ARG A 474 13.39 13.76 -2.06
CA ARG A 474 13.40 14.88 -1.13
C ARG A 474 12.27 15.83 -1.50
N ALA A 475 11.52 16.27 -0.51
CA ALA A 475 10.46 17.25 -0.67
C ALA A 475 10.83 18.51 0.10
N HIS A 476 10.74 19.66 -0.56
CA HIS A 476 10.86 20.97 0.06
C HIS A 476 9.52 21.67 -0.03
N LEU A 477 8.92 21.97 1.12
CA LEU A 477 7.65 22.64 1.26
C LEU A 477 7.90 24.06 1.80
N SER A 478 7.41 25.08 1.12
CA SER A 478 7.48 26.46 1.62
C SER A 478 6.22 27.24 1.31
N PHE A 479 5.88 28.18 2.17
CA PHE A 479 4.88 29.22 1.95
C PHE A 479 5.25 30.47 2.71
N SER A 480 5.11 31.64 2.08
CA SER A 480 5.60 32.89 2.62
C SER A 480 4.57 33.62 3.47
N GLU A 481 3.29 33.46 3.17
CA GLU A 481 2.23 34.23 3.81
C GLU A 481 0.95 33.40 3.93
N ALA A 482 0.52 33.20 5.17
CA ALA A 482 -0.79 32.71 5.48
C ALA A 482 -1.42 33.52 6.59
N THR A 483 -2.69 33.88 6.43
CA THR A 483 -3.44 34.71 7.41
C THR A 483 -4.26 33.78 8.30
N ILE A 484 -4.12 33.93 9.60
CA ILE A 484 -4.93 33.25 10.61
C ILE A 484 -6.06 34.22 11.01
N PRO A 485 -7.31 33.90 10.63
CA PRO A 485 -8.44 34.81 10.91
C PRO A 485 -8.80 34.84 12.40
N ASP A 486 -8.64 33.73 13.10
CA ASP A 486 -8.93 33.58 14.51
C ASP A 486 -8.03 32.55 15.19
N LEU A 487 -7.19 32.98 16.10
CA LEU A 487 -6.33 32.11 16.89
C LEU A 487 -7.13 31.19 17.83
N SER A 488 -8.37 31.52 18.21
CA SER A 488 -9.20 30.68 19.07
C SER A 488 -9.52 29.32 18.44
N ALA A 489 -9.48 29.21 17.10
CA ALA A 489 -9.65 27.96 16.35
C ALA A 489 -8.63 26.88 16.77
N TYR A 490 -7.46 27.29 17.28
CA TYR A 490 -6.40 26.36 17.69
C TYR A 490 -6.61 25.75 19.07
N ASN A 491 -7.62 26.20 19.84
CA ASN A 491 -7.95 25.60 21.14
C ASN A 491 -8.21 24.09 21.06
N ARG A 492 -8.68 23.60 19.92
CA ARG A 492 -8.91 22.19 19.66
C ARG A 492 -7.64 21.33 19.74
N TYR A 493 -6.49 21.92 19.42
CA TYR A 493 -5.19 21.27 19.48
C TYR A 493 -4.51 21.44 20.84
N LEU A 494 -4.92 22.46 21.61
CA LEU A 494 -4.36 22.72 22.94
C LEU A 494 -4.86 21.71 23.97
N GLY A 495 -6.11 21.22 23.83
CA GLY A 495 -6.71 20.20 24.70
C GLY A 495 -6.70 20.55 26.19
N SER A 496 -6.45 21.82 26.56
CA SER A 496 -6.26 22.27 27.94
C SER A 496 -7.28 23.36 28.30
N LYS A 497 -7.89 23.24 29.46
CA LYS A 497 -8.71 24.32 30.06
C LYS A 497 -7.86 25.39 30.72
N GLN A 498 -6.61 25.09 31.05
CA GLN A 498 -5.68 26.00 31.70
C GLN A 498 -5.02 26.98 30.72
N VAL A 499 -4.95 26.64 29.43
CA VAL A 499 -4.48 27.56 28.38
C VAL A 499 -5.55 27.60 27.30
N ARG A 500 -6.19 28.76 27.16
CA ARG A 500 -7.26 28.96 26.19
C ARG A 500 -7.04 30.27 25.44
N LEU A 501 -6.96 30.19 24.12
CA LEU A 501 -6.95 31.36 23.25
C LEU A 501 -8.39 31.88 23.13
N LEU A 502 -8.60 33.15 23.42
CA LEU A 502 -9.94 33.77 23.42
C LEU A 502 -10.22 34.48 22.09
N ARG A 503 -9.21 35.20 21.58
CA ARG A 503 -9.26 35.93 20.29
C ARG A 503 -7.85 36.26 19.81
N GLY A 504 -7.77 36.69 18.58
CA GLY A 504 -6.53 37.19 17.97
C GLY A 504 -6.47 36.77 16.51
N THR A 505 -5.78 37.59 15.74
CA THR A 505 -5.44 37.29 14.35
C THR A 505 -3.95 37.02 14.22
N GLY A 506 -3.53 36.38 13.16
CA GLY A 506 -2.11 36.10 12.98
C GLY A 506 -1.71 35.90 11.54
N SER A 507 -0.40 35.85 11.34
CA SER A 507 0.21 35.41 10.11
C SER A 507 1.11 34.19 10.37
N LEU A 508 1.22 33.31 9.40
CA LEU A 508 2.02 32.11 9.45
C LEU A 508 2.85 32.01 8.17
N SER A 509 4.11 31.66 8.30
CA SER A 509 4.96 31.22 7.19
C SER A 509 5.69 29.96 7.58
N GLY A 510 6.11 29.15 6.60
CA GLY A 510 6.76 27.88 6.86
C GLY A 510 7.69 27.47 5.74
N ASP A 511 8.75 26.77 6.12
CA ASP A 511 9.74 26.17 5.25
C ASP A 511 10.19 24.84 5.87
N ALA A 512 10.08 23.74 5.13
CA ALA A 512 10.44 22.43 5.65
C ALA A 512 10.94 21.51 4.53
N THR A 513 11.95 20.71 4.84
CA THR A 513 12.49 19.66 3.98
C THR A 513 12.13 18.30 4.55
N LEU A 514 11.58 17.46 3.71
CA LEU A 514 11.14 16.09 4.00
C LEU A 514 11.94 15.10 3.14
N ASP A 515 12.34 13.98 3.70
CA ASP A 515 12.87 12.85 2.95
C ASP A 515 11.78 11.79 2.62
N THR A 516 12.12 10.79 1.80
CA THR A 516 11.19 9.71 1.40
C THR A 516 10.61 8.91 2.53
N ASP A 517 11.30 8.86 3.67
CA ASP A 517 10.85 8.08 4.82
C ASP A 517 9.85 8.85 5.69
N GLY A 518 9.51 10.09 5.30
CA GLY A 518 8.64 10.97 6.03
C GLY A 518 9.33 11.60 7.25
N ARG A 519 10.64 11.69 7.22
CA ARG A 519 11.44 12.41 8.20
C ARG A 519 11.63 13.85 7.74
N VAL A 520 11.47 14.76 8.63
CA VAL A 520 11.80 16.17 8.38
C VAL A 520 13.28 16.36 8.63
N GLY A 521 14.04 16.68 7.60
CA GLY A 521 15.45 16.98 7.72
C GLY A 521 15.70 18.24 8.54
N HIS A 522 15.02 19.32 8.19
CA HIS A 522 14.98 20.58 8.92
C HIS A 522 13.75 21.38 8.50
N GLY A 523 13.32 22.31 9.34
CA GLY A 523 12.21 23.18 9.01
C GLY A 523 12.13 24.37 9.94
N THR A 524 11.53 25.43 9.46
CA THR A 524 11.21 26.62 10.23
C THR A 524 9.77 27.02 10.01
N ALA A 525 9.13 27.51 11.05
CA ALA A 525 7.80 28.11 10.95
C ALA A 525 7.76 29.37 11.79
N ARG A 526 7.18 30.42 11.24
CA ARG A 526 7.03 31.70 11.94
C ARG A 526 5.56 32.03 12.07
N LEU A 527 5.08 32.11 13.30
CA LEU A 527 3.74 32.56 13.65
C LEU A 527 3.83 33.94 14.30
N GLN A 528 3.08 34.90 13.80
CA GLN A 528 2.93 36.23 14.42
C GLN A 528 1.46 36.45 14.78
N GLY A 529 1.13 36.45 16.05
CA GLY A 529 -0.21 36.80 16.55
C GLY A 529 -0.27 38.28 16.97
N ARG A 530 -1.35 38.93 16.59
CA ARG A 530 -1.63 40.32 16.93
C ARG A 530 -2.95 40.42 17.67
N ASN A 531 -3.00 41.39 18.64
CA ASN A 531 -4.17 41.58 19.49
C ASN A 531 -4.70 40.25 20.08
N THR A 532 -3.78 39.39 20.46
CA THR A 532 -4.09 38.06 21.00
C THR A 532 -4.59 38.21 22.42
N SER A 533 -5.66 37.51 22.76
CA SER A 533 -6.16 37.38 24.11
C SER A 533 -6.19 35.90 24.48
N ALA A 534 -5.63 35.59 25.63
CA ALA A 534 -5.55 34.21 26.12
C ALA A 534 -5.82 34.16 27.62
N LYS A 535 -6.39 33.07 28.09
CA LYS A 535 -6.50 32.71 29.48
C LYS A 535 -5.46 31.67 29.82
N VAL A 536 -4.56 31.99 30.76
CA VAL A 536 -3.47 31.07 31.15
C VAL A 536 -3.56 30.87 32.67
N ALA A 537 -3.80 29.67 33.12
CA ALA A 537 -3.95 29.30 34.55
C ALA A 537 -4.93 30.18 35.31
N GLY A 538 -5.99 30.66 34.66
CA GLY A 538 -7.00 31.55 35.23
C GLY A 538 -6.74 33.04 35.03
N LEU A 539 -5.54 33.45 34.57
CA LEU A 539 -5.20 34.84 34.27
C LEU A 539 -5.58 35.20 32.84
N ASP A 540 -6.31 36.30 32.67
CA ASP A 540 -6.59 36.87 31.35
C ASP A 540 -5.44 37.74 30.90
N MET A 541 -4.84 37.39 29.78
CA MET A 541 -3.68 38.06 29.21
C MET A 541 -4.00 38.51 27.78
N GLY A 542 -3.59 39.73 27.43
CA GLY A 542 -3.69 40.27 26.07
C GLY A 542 -2.35 40.78 25.59
N GLY A 543 -2.02 40.65 24.31
CA GLY A 543 -0.76 41.11 23.76
C GLY A 543 -0.47 40.54 22.37
N ASP A 544 0.77 40.72 21.92
CA ASP A 544 1.26 40.18 20.67
C ASP A 544 2.17 38.96 20.94
N VAL A 545 2.13 37.97 20.09
CA VAL A 545 2.97 36.77 20.18
C VAL A 545 3.72 36.54 18.87
N ASP A 546 5.04 36.33 18.95
CA ASP A 546 5.87 35.89 17.83
C ASP A 546 6.50 34.56 18.20
N VAL A 547 6.23 33.51 17.39
CA VAL A 547 6.83 32.21 17.53
C VAL A 547 7.71 31.94 16.31
N ASN A 548 8.99 31.71 16.55
CA ASN A 548 9.91 31.20 15.54
C ASN A 548 10.21 29.72 15.89
N ALA A 549 9.45 28.83 15.31
CA ALA A 549 9.64 27.41 15.50
C ALA A 549 10.76 26.87 14.60
N THR A 550 11.68 26.14 15.19
CA THR A 550 12.77 25.46 14.48
C THR A 550 12.57 23.96 14.66
N LEU A 551 12.37 23.25 13.55
CA LEU A 551 12.30 21.80 13.51
C LEU A 551 13.66 21.27 13.07
N ARG A 552 14.44 20.70 14.00
CA ARG A 552 15.77 20.17 13.71
C ARG A 552 15.73 18.77 13.11
N ARG A 553 14.85 17.93 13.66
CA ARG A 553 14.62 16.56 13.21
C ARG A 553 13.19 16.16 13.57
N GLY A 554 12.50 15.51 12.65
CA GLY A 554 11.16 15.02 12.92
C GLY A 554 10.86 13.74 12.16
N ASP A 555 10.09 12.85 12.76
CA ASP A 555 9.55 11.64 12.13
C ASP A 555 8.02 11.72 12.14
N PHE A 556 7.41 11.97 10.97
CA PHE A 556 5.95 12.03 10.83
C PHE A 556 5.27 10.67 11.05
N ASN A 557 6.01 9.58 10.89
CA ASN A 557 5.46 8.24 11.08
C ASN A 557 5.36 7.89 12.55
N GLN A 558 6.45 8.16 13.28
CA GLN A 558 6.51 7.98 14.72
C GLN A 558 5.91 9.19 15.46
N ARG A 559 5.60 10.29 14.74
CA ARG A 559 5.07 11.54 15.27
C ARG A 559 5.95 12.15 16.38
N HIS A 560 7.27 12.01 16.23
CA HIS A 560 8.25 12.59 17.12
C HIS A 560 8.96 13.77 16.44
N PHE A 561 9.01 14.93 17.12
CA PHE A 561 9.58 16.15 16.56
C PHE A 561 10.52 16.80 17.58
N ASP A 562 11.72 17.21 17.12
CA ASP A 562 12.70 18.00 17.87
C ASP A 562 12.54 19.48 17.52
N LEU A 563 12.06 20.26 18.48
CA LEU A 563 11.86 21.70 18.38
C LEU A 563 12.96 22.51 19.08
N SER A 564 14.11 21.93 19.34
CA SER A 564 15.23 22.66 19.95
C SER A 564 15.66 23.84 19.08
N GLY A 565 15.80 25.01 19.67
CA GLY A 565 16.05 26.28 18.99
C GLY A 565 14.80 27.11 18.73
N THR A 566 13.59 26.59 19.02
CA THR A 566 12.35 27.37 18.94
C THR A 566 12.38 28.55 19.96
N THR A 567 11.89 29.70 19.52
CA THR A 567 11.73 30.87 20.38
C THR A 567 10.28 31.36 20.35
N VAL A 568 9.79 31.77 21.51
CA VAL A 568 8.49 32.42 21.70
C VAL A 568 8.71 33.77 22.32
N GLU A 569 8.27 34.82 21.67
CA GLU A 569 8.34 36.19 22.19
C GLU A 569 6.92 36.71 22.41
N LEU A 570 6.69 37.21 23.60
CA LEU A 570 5.48 37.92 24.00
C LEU A 570 5.79 39.40 24.09
N ARG A 571 4.98 40.24 23.45
CA ARG A 571 5.16 41.69 23.45
C ARG A 571 3.86 42.40 23.79
N ASN A 572 3.98 43.58 24.39
CA ASN A 572 2.84 44.43 24.76
C ASN A 572 1.80 43.70 25.64
N VAL A 573 2.29 42.76 26.48
CA VAL A 573 1.39 41.95 27.29
C VAL A 573 0.77 42.75 28.42
N GLN A 574 -0.55 42.68 28.49
CA GLN A 574 -1.37 43.21 29.56
C GLN A 574 -2.02 42.05 30.30
N VAL A 575 -1.87 42.01 31.62
CA VAL A 575 -2.56 41.05 32.49
C VAL A 575 -3.76 41.78 33.09
N ALA A 576 -4.96 41.19 32.91
CA ALA A 576 -6.18 41.78 33.43
C ALA A 576 -6.05 42.01 34.93
N GLY A 577 -6.34 43.24 35.34
CA GLY A 577 -6.34 43.58 36.75
C GLY A 577 -5.06 44.22 37.28
N THR A 578 -4.03 44.52 36.51
CA THR A 578 -2.88 45.30 36.92
C THR A 578 -3.10 46.80 36.58
N GLU A 579 -3.15 47.67 37.58
CA GLU A 579 -3.20 49.11 37.34
C GLU A 579 -1.87 49.60 36.77
N ARG A 580 -1.92 50.37 35.65
CA ARG A 580 -0.79 50.95 34.91
C ARG A 580 0.24 49.94 34.43
N SER A 581 -0.09 49.27 33.33
CA SER A 581 0.84 48.36 32.67
C SER A 581 1.85 49.12 31.81
N THR A 582 3.08 49.19 32.21
CA THR A 582 4.18 49.15 31.24
C THR A 582 4.01 47.85 30.47
N ALA A 583 3.98 47.94 29.12
CA ALA A 583 3.79 46.77 28.27
C ALA A 583 4.86 45.72 28.62
N TRP A 584 4.42 44.60 29.22
CA TRP A 584 5.30 43.53 29.63
C TRP A 584 5.81 42.77 28.39
N LYS A 585 7.05 42.32 28.45
CA LYS A 585 7.72 41.54 27.41
C LYS A 585 8.32 40.28 28.03
N GLY A 586 8.21 39.16 27.28
CA GLY A 586 8.85 37.92 27.68
C GLY A 586 9.34 37.15 26.45
N ARG A 587 10.47 36.48 26.60
CA ARG A 587 11.05 35.61 25.59
C ARG A 587 11.34 34.26 26.22
N ALA A 588 10.92 33.18 25.54
CA ALA A 588 11.27 31.80 25.87
C ALA A 588 12.08 31.21 24.72
N ALA A 589 13.23 30.61 25.01
CA ALA A 589 14.06 29.93 24.04
C ALA A 589 14.21 28.47 24.44
N PHE A 590 13.82 27.54 23.59
CA PHE A 590 13.87 26.11 23.85
C PHE A 590 15.28 25.58 23.58
N LYS A 591 16.07 25.35 24.63
CA LYS A 591 17.36 24.65 24.50
C LYS A 591 17.20 23.24 24.05
N ARG A 592 16.18 22.55 24.58
CA ARG A 592 15.70 21.24 24.18
C ARG A 592 14.18 21.29 24.09
N GLY A 593 13.62 20.82 23.00
CA GLY A 593 12.18 20.76 22.80
C GLY A 593 11.84 19.48 22.06
N ARG A 594 10.99 18.63 22.65
CA ARG A 594 10.49 17.41 22.00
C ARG A 594 8.98 17.43 22.02
N ILE A 595 8.40 17.15 20.87
CA ILE A 595 6.97 16.84 20.74
C ILE A 595 6.82 15.37 20.45
N ASP A 596 6.01 14.70 21.25
CA ASP A 596 5.42 13.41 20.94
C ASP A 596 3.95 13.65 20.58
N ALA A 597 3.65 13.55 19.28
CA ALA A 597 2.31 13.79 18.76
C ALA A 597 1.48 12.47 18.65
N GLN A 598 1.92 11.39 19.30
CA GLN A 598 1.09 10.23 19.55
C GLN A 598 0.00 10.56 20.59
N SER A 599 -1.00 9.72 20.71
CA SER A 599 -2.01 9.91 21.75
C SER A 599 -1.58 9.19 23.05
N PRO A 600 -1.48 9.90 24.18
CA PRO A 600 -1.76 11.32 24.37
C PRO A 600 -0.59 12.23 23.90
N PHE A 601 -0.93 13.35 23.26
CA PHE A 601 0.03 14.38 22.84
C PHE A 601 0.87 14.90 24.03
N GLN A 602 2.19 15.01 23.86
CA GLN A 602 3.09 15.48 24.89
C GLN A 602 4.15 16.41 24.32
N VAL A 603 4.43 17.48 25.05
CA VAL A 603 5.57 18.39 24.79
C VAL A 603 6.47 18.38 26.01
N ASP A 604 7.75 18.08 25.83
CA ASP A 604 8.80 18.22 26.83
C ASP A 604 9.78 19.28 26.37
N ALA A 605 10.07 20.27 27.22
CA ALA A 605 11.01 21.30 26.85
C ALA A 605 11.87 21.74 28.07
N THR A 606 13.10 22.11 27.77
CA THR A 606 13.97 22.90 28.66
C THR A 606 14.14 24.27 28.03
N THR A 607 13.78 25.32 28.75
CA THR A 607 13.70 26.68 28.22
C THR A 607 14.56 27.62 29.00
N ASP A 608 15.20 28.59 28.31
CA ASP A 608 15.65 29.83 28.90
C ASP A 608 14.57 30.89 28.71
N LEU A 609 14.30 31.64 29.74
CA LEU A 609 13.30 32.69 29.78
C LEU A 609 14.01 34.02 30.06
N THR A 610 13.65 35.06 29.31
CA THR A 610 14.04 36.44 29.61
C THR A 610 12.77 37.24 29.74
N LEU A 611 12.52 37.79 30.91
CA LEU A 611 11.28 38.48 31.27
C LEU A 611 11.59 39.92 31.63
N SER A 612 10.75 40.88 31.20
CA SER A 612 10.93 42.29 31.56
C SER A 612 10.77 42.52 33.08
N ASP A 613 10.02 41.67 33.75
CA ASP A 613 9.88 41.61 35.21
C ASP A 613 9.19 40.29 35.64
N ALA A 614 9.18 39.98 36.92
CA ALA A 614 8.65 38.77 37.48
C ALA A 614 7.10 38.73 37.70
N ARG A 615 6.38 39.84 37.43
CA ARG A 615 4.93 39.98 37.68
C ARG A 615 4.07 38.83 37.21
N PRO A 616 4.16 38.35 35.95
CA PRO A 616 3.31 37.26 35.52
C PRO A 616 3.59 35.95 36.23
N LEU A 617 4.85 35.67 36.59
CA LEU A 617 5.20 34.48 37.37
C LEU A 617 4.58 34.53 38.78
N LEU A 618 4.65 35.67 39.41
CA LEU A 618 4.08 35.89 40.75
C LEU A 618 2.54 35.85 40.71
N ALA A 619 1.93 36.39 39.66
CA ALA A 619 0.49 36.36 39.45
C ALA A 619 -0.09 34.93 39.32
N LEU A 620 0.70 33.96 38.90
CA LEU A 620 0.29 32.54 38.88
C LEU A 620 0.09 31.96 40.28
N PHE A 621 0.83 32.46 41.29
CA PHE A 621 0.82 31.94 42.66
C PHE A 621 -0.06 32.72 43.61
N ALA A 622 -0.49 33.94 43.28
CA ALA A 622 -1.19 34.78 44.21
C ALA A 622 -2.42 35.48 43.59
N GLU A 623 -3.54 35.51 44.29
CA GLU A 623 -4.70 36.33 43.96
C GLU A 623 -4.52 37.76 44.50
N ARG A 624 -5.15 38.73 43.85
CA ARG A 624 -4.97 40.14 44.02
C ARG A 624 -5.19 40.71 45.44
N THR A 625 -5.96 40.01 46.26
CA THR A 625 -6.40 40.52 47.57
C THR A 625 -5.42 40.26 48.72
N ASP A 626 -4.44 39.38 48.53
CA ASP A 626 -3.60 38.88 49.63
C ASP A 626 -2.16 39.40 49.65
N TYR A 627 -1.83 40.35 48.77
CA TYR A 627 -0.46 40.90 48.77
C TYR A 627 -0.27 41.95 49.87
N PRO A 628 0.68 41.77 50.79
CA PRO A 628 1.21 42.87 51.58
C PRO A 628 1.74 43.97 50.61
N ARG A 629 1.46 45.23 50.88
CA ARG A 629 1.83 46.34 50.00
C ARG A 629 3.32 46.38 49.64
N TRP A 630 4.20 45.81 50.45
CA TRP A 630 5.64 45.73 50.18
C TRP A 630 5.98 44.72 49.07
N THR A 631 5.16 43.71 48.82
CA THR A 631 5.37 42.77 47.69
C THR A 631 5.15 43.43 46.34
N LEU A 632 4.38 44.50 46.26
CA LEU A 632 4.18 45.28 45.05
C LEU A 632 5.44 46.00 44.62
N SER A 633 6.31 46.42 45.58
CA SER A 633 7.61 47.01 45.28
C SER A 633 8.64 45.98 44.76
N LEU A 634 8.45 44.70 45.03
CA LEU A 634 9.23 43.62 44.47
C LEU A 634 8.94 43.39 42.97
N LEU A 635 7.77 43.84 42.52
CA LEU A 635 7.31 43.67 41.15
C LEU A 635 8.08 44.56 40.16
N ASP A 636 8.78 45.57 40.63
CA ASP A 636 9.66 46.45 39.82
C ASP A 636 11.12 45.95 39.85
N SER A 637 11.29 44.64 39.79
CA SER A 637 12.59 43.97 39.91
C SER A 637 13.53 44.16 38.72
N GLY A 638 13.03 44.76 37.61
CA GLY A 638 13.74 44.86 36.37
C GLY A 638 13.79 43.50 35.60
N GLN A 639 14.60 43.43 34.59
CA GLN A 639 14.74 42.24 33.78
C GLN A 639 15.19 41.04 34.61
N VAL A 640 14.55 39.91 34.37
CA VAL A 640 14.80 38.61 35.05
C VAL A 640 15.13 37.57 34.03
N ASP A 641 16.26 36.92 34.19
CA ASP A 641 16.61 35.73 33.41
C ASP A 641 16.27 34.46 34.21
N ALA A 642 15.65 33.51 33.55
CA ALA A 642 15.18 32.27 34.21
C ALA A 642 15.41 31.05 33.33
N GLN A 643 15.43 29.90 33.99
CA GLN A 643 15.42 28.61 33.33
C GLN A 643 14.29 27.77 33.87
N ALA A 644 13.66 26.93 33.01
CA ALA A 644 12.59 26.05 33.44
C ALA A 644 12.53 24.75 32.57
N ARG A 645 12.07 23.71 33.19
CA ARG A 645 11.66 22.48 32.48
C ARG A 645 10.14 22.50 32.38
N LEU A 646 9.63 22.22 31.19
CA LEU A 646 8.20 22.20 30.90
C LEU A 646 7.82 20.83 30.42
N ARG A 647 6.69 20.28 30.90
CA ARG A 647 5.98 19.19 30.31
C ARG A 647 4.53 19.58 30.13
N TRP A 648 4.05 19.43 28.91
CA TRP A 648 2.65 19.68 28.59
C TRP A 648 2.01 18.47 27.95
N ARG A 649 0.86 18.11 28.48
CA ARG A 649 -0.09 17.13 27.94
C ARG A 649 -1.47 17.77 27.92
N PRO A 650 -2.43 17.27 27.08
CA PRO A 650 -3.80 17.74 27.16
C PRO A 650 -4.32 17.71 28.59
N GLY A 651 -4.79 18.86 29.09
CA GLY A 651 -5.28 19.00 30.47
C GLY A 651 -4.22 19.06 31.58
N HIS A 652 -2.92 18.96 31.28
CA HIS A 652 -1.87 18.90 32.29
C HIS A 652 -0.61 19.66 31.85
N LEU A 653 -0.28 20.76 32.53
CA LEU A 653 0.95 21.52 32.37
C LEU A 653 1.79 21.45 33.64
N MET A 654 2.99 20.94 33.53
CA MET A 654 4.00 20.98 34.62
C MET A 654 5.14 21.92 34.26
N ILE A 655 5.50 22.79 35.20
CA ILE A 655 6.69 23.62 35.15
C ILE A 655 7.55 23.23 36.35
N ASP A 656 8.76 22.78 36.09
CA ASP A 656 9.64 22.28 37.14
C ASP A 656 11.03 22.93 37.06
N GLY A 657 11.64 23.09 38.21
CA GLY A 657 12.96 23.69 38.29
C GLY A 657 13.05 25.09 37.72
N LEU A 658 11.96 25.88 37.77
CA LEU A 658 12.00 27.27 37.41
C LEU A 658 12.96 27.98 38.38
N GLN A 659 13.99 28.56 37.84
CA GLN A 659 14.97 29.40 38.56
C GLN A 659 15.09 30.73 37.83
N ALA A 660 14.72 31.80 38.50
CA ALA A 660 14.76 33.16 37.99
C ALA A 660 15.61 33.98 38.89
N GLU A 661 16.57 34.73 38.37
CA GLU A 661 17.54 35.46 39.14
C GLU A 661 17.91 36.76 38.48
N ASN A 662 18.06 37.81 39.30
CA ASN A 662 18.73 39.06 38.97
C ASN A 662 19.43 39.59 40.21
N ASP A 663 20.04 40.77 40.14
CA ASP A 663 20.83 41.40 41.23
C ASP A 663 20.04 41.58 42.54
N ARG A 664 18.72 41.62 42.52
CA ARG A 664 17.84 41.92 43.68
C ARG A 664 16.94 40.75 44.07
N LEU A 665 16.61 39.88 43.12
CA LEU A 665 15.59 38.84 43.26
C LEU A 665 16.15 37.48 42.91
N SER A 666 15.89 36.46 43.74
CA SER A 666 16.04 35.07 43.39
C SER A 666 14.70 34.37 43.64
N LEU A 667 14.14 33.78 42.56
CA LEU A 667 12.85 33.10 42.58
C LEU A 667 13.06 31.67 42.11
N ARG A 668 12.48 30.69 42.82
CA ARG A 668 12.41 29.31 42.43
C ARG A 668 10.96 28.82 42.47
N ALA A 669 10.52 28.11 41.46
CA ALA A 669 9.15 27.64 41.43
C ALA A 669 9.00 26.24 40.81
N ARG A 670 7.98 25.53 41.28
CA ARG A 670 7.41 24.33 40.67
C ARG A 670 5.92 24.53 40.57
N LEU A 671 5.34 24.18 39.43
CA LEU A 671 3.92 24.38 39.18
C LEU A 671 3.35 23.17 38.44
N ASP A 672 2.29 22.62 38.99
CA ASP A 672 1.52 21.48 38.43
C ASP A 672 0.08 21.94 38.22
N LEU A 673 -0.30 22.13 36.97
CA LEU A 673 -1.61 22.62 36.54
C LEU A 673 -2.39 21.45 35.89
N LEU A 674 -3.26 20.83 36.67
CA LEU A 674 -4.27 19.89 36.20
C LEU A 674 -5.56 20.64 35.82
N GLU A 675 -6.46 20.00 35.05
CA GLU A 675 -7.70 20.66 34.54
C GLU A 675 -8.51 21.41 35.63
N GLN A 676 -8.58 20.88 36.83
CA GLN A 676 -9.39 21.44 37.92
C GLN A 676 -8.58 21.74 39.18
N ARG A 677 -7.27 21.52 39.21
CA ARG A 677 -6.45 21.69 40.39
C ARG A 677 -5.11 22.32 40.04
N LYS A 678 -4.73 23.33 40.81
CA LYS A 678 -3.43 23.99 40.75
C LYS A 678 -2.63 23.57 41.97
N ARG A 679 -1.42 23.09 41.77
CA ARG A 679 -0.45 22.82 42.82
C ARG A 679 0.85 23.49 42.50
N GLY A 680 1.55 24.01 43.48
CA GLY A 680 2.85 24.61 43.24
C GLY A 680 3.55 25.05 44.48
N ASP A 681 4.87 25.10 44.38
CA ASP A 681 5.76 25.62 45.41
C ASP A 681 6.53 26.79 44.81
N LEU A 682 6.54 27.93 45.50
CA LEU A 682 7.30 29.10 45.15
C LEU A 682 8.22 29.47 46.33
N TYR A 683 9.49 29.66 46.03
CA TYR A 683 10.46 30.29 46.90
C TYR A 683 10.90 31.61 46.30
N LEU A 684 10.81 32.66 47.10
CA LEU A 684 11.21 34.01 46.73
C LEU A 684 12.22 34.54 47.73
N ARG A 685 13.34 35.08 47.24
CA ARG A 685 14.33 35.80 48.06
C ARG A 685 14.55 37.20 47.51
N TRP A 686 14.47 38.22 48.36
CA TRP A 686 14.77 39.58 48.03
C TRP A 686 15.72 40.17 49.09
N GLY A 687 16.95 40.43 48.71
CA GLY A 687 18.00 40.77 49.66
C GLY A 687 18.19 39.64 50.69
N LEU A 688 17.99 40.00 51.97
CA LEU A 688 18.06 39.05 53.09
C LEU A 688 16.73 38.38 53.44
N LEU A 689 15.62 38.81 52.85
CA LEU A 689 14.29 38.26 53.16
C LEU A 689 13.96 37.11 52.22
N GLY A 690 13.56 35.96 52.76
CA GLY A 690 13.09 34.79 52.03
C GLY A 690 11.67 34.42 52.44
N ALA A 691 10.84 34.07 51.49
CA ALA A 691 9.48 33.56 51.72
C ALA A 691 9.17 32.36 50.80
N GLY A 692 8.45 31.38 51.32
CA GLY A 692 7.90 30.27 50.56
C GLY A 692 6.39 30.35 50.49
N ILE A 693 5.81 29.94 49.35
CA ILE A 693 4.37 29.84 49.15
C ILE A 693 4.06 28.47 48.61
N GLU A 694 3.21 27.73 49.33
CA GLU A 694 2.60 26.49 48.85
C GLU A 694 1.21 26.80 48.30
N LEU A 695 0.92 26.30 47.11
CA LEU A 695 -0.38 26.43 46.45
C LEU A 695 -0.99 25.04 46.32
N ASP A 696 -2.22 24.82 46.83
CA ASP A 696 -3.01 23.63 46.61
C ASP A 696 -4.48 24.01 46.38
N GLY A 697 -4.89 23.98 45.11
CA GLY A 697 -6.18 24.54 44.68
C GLY A 697 -6.24 26.05 44.93
N ASP A 698 -7.22 26.49 45.73
CA ASP A 698 -7.40 27.91 46.14
C ASP A 698 -6.74 28.17 47.50
N GLN A 699 -6.16 27.15 48.14
CA GLN A 699 -5.48 27.30 49.43
C GLN A 699 -4.02 27.74 49.23
N ARG A 700 -3.54 28.60 50.11
CA ARG A 700 -2.17 29.12 50.11
C ARG A 700 -1.61 29.04 51.51
N GLN A 701 -0.43 28.47 51.61
CA GLN A 701 0.30 28.41 52.88
C GLN A 701 1.64 29.13 52.75
N TRP A 702 1.89 30.07 53.69
CA TRP A 702 3.13 30.84 53.74
C TRP A 702 4.16 30.16 54.61
N HIS A 703 5.39 30.07 54.17
CA HIS A 703 6.54 29.56 54.89
C HIS A 703 7.58 30.68 54.99
N LEU A 704 7.60 31.37 56.14
CA LEU A 704 8.50 32.51 56.36
C LEU A 704 9.79 32.11 57.09
N ALA A 705 9.73 31.07 57.94
CA ALA A 705 10.90 30.52 58.60
C ALA A 705 11.47 29.37 57.73
N LYS A 706 12.81 29.37 57.49
CA LYS A 706 13.52 28.34 56.69
C LYS A 706 12.90 28.06 55.33
N ALA A 707 12.37 29.09 54.70
CA ALA A 707 11.65 28.98 53.44
C ALA A 707 12.46 28.30 52.32
N ARG A 708 13.78 28.49 52.32
CA ARG A 708 14.67 27.82 51.36
C ARG A 708 14.80 26.33 51.60
N GLU A 709 15.04 25.93 52.88
CA GLU A 709 15.13 24.52 53.24
C GLU A 709 13.82 23.79 52.90
N TRP A 710 12.69 24.38 53.29
CA TRP A 710 11.36 23.90 52.93
C TRP A 710 11.17 23.67 51.46
N PHE A 711 11.59 24.60 50.56
CA PHE A 711 11.49 24.47 49.14
C PHE A 711 12.42 23.37 48.60
N ASP A 712 13.65 23.28 49.09
CA ASP A 712 14.66 22.32 48.61
C ASP A 712 14.31 20.88 49.01
N GLU A 713 13.56 20.67 50.12
CA GLU A 713 13.04 19.37 50.55
C GLU A 713 11.88 18.81 49.69
N ARG A 714 11.21 19.66 48.94
CA ARG A 714 10.11 19.28 48.05
C ARG A 714 10.61 18.47 46.85
N PRO A 715 9.90 17.39 46.46
CA PRO A 715 10.31 16.58 45.31
C PRO A 715 10.20 17.34 43.99
N SER A 716 11.07 17.03 43.04
CA SER A 716 10.98 17.51 41.65
C SER A 716 9.73 16.89 40.97
N LEU A 717 9.00 17.70 40.19
CA LEU A 717 7.82 17.27 39.47
C LEU A 717 8.17 16.41 38.23
N LEU A 718 9.34 16.66 37.66
CA LEU A 718 9.82 15.95 36.48
C LEU A 718 11.09 15.16 36.83
N PRO A 719 11.24 13.94 36.29
CA PRO A 719 12.47 13.16 36.49
C PRO A 719 13.70 13.96 36.05
N ALA A 720 14.82 13.74 36.69
CA ALA A 720 16.09 14.30 36.26
C ALA A 720 16.32 13.93 34.77
N SER A 721 16.71 14.87 33.96
CA SER A 721 17.06 14.59 32.57
C SER A 721 18.27 13.63 32.58
N THR A 722 18.04 12.34 32.39
CA THR A 722 19.09 11.40 32.07
C THR A 722 19.73 11.85 30.76
N GLY A 723 20.92 12.36 30.86
CA GLY A 723 21.78 12.71 29.71
C GLY A 723 22.13 11.42 28.96
N GLY A 724 21.24 10.95 28.11
CA GLY A 724 21.54 9.90 27.15
C GLY A 724 22.20 10.57 25.95
N SER A 725 23.51 10.53 25.90
CA SER A 725 24.25 10.62 24.66
C SER A 725 23.93 9.37 23.85
N SER A 726 23.15 9.53 22.79
CA SER A 726 23.17 8.56 21.68
C SER A 726 23.46 9.37 20.44
N ASP A 727 24.63 9.11 19.91
CA ASP A 727 25.17 9.57 18.63
C ASP A 727 24.21 9.34 17.46
#